data_9599102ebe8e94412b714ad12d0ea01e
#
_entry.id   9599102ebe8e94412b714ad12d0ea01e
#
_cell.length_a   1.000
_cell.length_b   1.000
_cell.length_c   1.000
_cell.angle_alpha   90.00
_cell.angle_beta   90.00
_cell.angle_gamma   90.00
#
_symmetry.space_group_name_H-M   'P 1'
#
loop_
_entity.id
_entity.type
_entity.pdbx_description
1 polymer ?
#
loop_
_entity_poly.entity_id
_entity_poly.type
_entity_poly.pdbx_seq_one_letter_code
_entity_poly.pdbx_strand_id
1 'polypeptide(L)'
;MIARRAAIQARIASIDRDVARGSIPTLIDSFGRKHDYLRISLTERCNLRCRYCMPEEGVPLSPSGNILTNEEVVRLARIFVRQGINKIRLTGGEPTLRKGLPELIRDLQGLGVQQIGMTSNGIALWKKLPELVHSGLTHLNLSLDTLDPHKFERMTLRRGHDKVLKSLHTALSLHASSQAPMPNYSGPRLQSVKLNTVLIRNVNDSEIARFLALTRSNPMSVRFIEFMPFAGNQWDANAVVTSSELLQRARDLVHGGWFDNDLPSSLPDSEGVVALPREPTDTARTYRIRGFTGTFGFISSMSDDFCAGCNRLRITADGNLKPCLFDQKETPLRDLLRSESPSAEQELVAAIRQAVGGKFAKHGVPNSSFSSPEDGHDQRTVRNAGERIGERLARPMILIGATAHNQLVNSNFAPKWAVNGILGFSRGKTVSPHITTAAMPIANSRRRSFPAYTLLPHSFTHPHSPQHPHVRWKHTTSNLTHIDPKTGRARMVDVSHKDVTQRSATAVGRILIPEHAYRLITGETSSGSSHKIPPSEYTTKNDSVVSQERDQNTPAVTRKGKPGKGDVLATAQLAGIMAAKRTSDLIPLCHPLPITHVDVVLEPSVTHQPEGHAIHSVRVSATVRTASRTGVEMEALTAANVALLTIWDMLKAVAGQHMMIEGVCVSRKEGGVSGLFERVDV
;
A
#
# COMPACT_ATOMS: atom_id res chain seq x y z
N MET A 1 -23.12 -11.22 22.35
CA MET A 1 -21.80 -11.60 22.88
C MET A 1 -21.77 -13.04 23.43
N ILE A 2 -22.72 -13.47 24.23
CA ILE A 2 -22.76 -14.81 24.88
C ILE A 2 -22.78 -15.95 23.84
N ALA A 3 -23.64 -15.89 22.82
CA ALA A 3 -23.74 -16.92 21.78
C ALA A 3 -22.44 -17.08 20.96
N ARG A 4 -21.72 -15.99 20.73
CA ARG A 4 -20.42 -15.99 20.00
C ARG A 4 -19.30 -16.61 20.85
N ARG A 5 -19.33 -16.40 22.16
CA ARG A 5 -18.41 -17.01 23.13
C ARG A 5 -18.66 -18.52 23.28
N ALA A 6 -19.92 -18.93 23.33
CA ALA A 6 -20.30 -20.34 23.35
C ALA A 6 -19.93 -21.09 22.07
N ALA A 7 -20.08 -20.46 20.88
CA ALA A 7 -19.66 -21.03 19.60
C ALA A 7 -18.12 -21.19 19.51
N ILE A 8 -17.36 -20.24 20.06
CA ILE A 8 -15.90 -20.35 20.15
C ILE A 8 -15.50 -21.47 21.10
N GLN A 9 -16.10 -21.57 22.27
CA GLN A 9 -15.82 -22.64 23.24
C GLN A 9 -16.20 -24.04 22.72
N ALA A 10 -17.33 -24.17 22.04
CA ALA A 10 -17.73 -25.43 21.40
C ALA A 10 -16.75 -25.84 20.30
N ARG A 11 -16.21 -24.89 19.55
CA ARG A 11 -15.20 -25.11 18.50
C ARG A 11 -13.84 -25.49 19.07
N ILE A 12 -13.42 -24.86 20.17
CA ILE A 12 -12.22 -25.26 20.94
C ILE A 12 -12.38 -26.68 21.48
N ALA A 13 -13.49 -27.01 22.07
CA ALA A 13 -13.76 -28.35 22.59
C ALA A 13 -13.87 -29.43 21.49
N SER A 14 -14.24 -29.08 20.25
CA SER A 14 -14.18 -30.03 19.13
C SER A 14 -12.73 -30.25 18.67
N ILE A 15 -11.90 -29.23 18.73
CA ILE A 15 -10.47 -29.29 18.38
C ILE A 15 -9.70 -30.16 19.37
N ASP A 16 -9.95 -29.98 20.68
CA ASP A 16 -9.35 -30.80 21.74
C ASP A 16 -9.72 -32.28 21.62
N ARG A 17 -10.94 -32.58 21.17
CA ARG A 17 -11.40 -33.97 20.91
C ARG A 17 -10.71 -34.57 19.68
N ASP A 18 -10.45 -33.78 18.64
CA ASP A 18 -9.76 -34.23 17.42
C ASP A 18 -8.25 -34.44 17.66
N VAL A 19 -7.64 -33.64 18.52
CA VAL A 19 -6.27 -33.81 19.01
C VAL A 19 -6.13 -35.07 19.86
N ALA A 20 -7.09 -35.34 20.74
CA ALA A 20 -7.11 -36.53 21.59
C ALA A 20 -7.33 -37.84 20.81
N ARG A 21 -7.85 -37.78 19.58
CA ARG A 21 -8.03 -38.93 18.66
C ARG A 21 -6.85 -39.22 17.74
N GLY A 22 -5.69 -38.58 17.96
CA GLY A 22 -4.50 -38.77 17.09
C GLY A 22 -4.65 -38.16 15.70
N SER A 23 -5.59 -37.21 15.53
CA SER A 23 -5.74 -36.48 14.27
C SER A 23 -4.51 -35.61 13.98
N ILE A 24 -4.24 -35.38 12.69
CA ILE A 24 -3.10 -34.59 12.19
C ILE A 24 -3.06 -33.23 12.91
N PRO A 25 -1.91 -32.81 13.47
CA PRO A 25 -1.77 -31.50 14.09
C PRO A 25 -2.19 -30.42 13.12
N THR A 26 -3.09 -29.53 13.50
CA THR A 26 -3.59 -28.47 12.62
C THR A 26 -3.10 -27.10 13.06
N LEU A 27 -2.72 -26.27 12.09
CA LEU A 27 -2.36 -24.87 12.33
C LEU A 27 -3.62 -24.04 12.54
N ILE A 28 -3.86 -23.62 13.78
CA ILE A 28 -5.04 -22.83 14.17
C ILE A 28 -4.54 -21.55 14.82
N ASP A 29 -5.11 -20.41 14.42
CA ASP A 29 -4.78 -19.12 15.01
C ASP A 29 -5.65 -18.80 16.24
N SER A 30 -5.34 -17.69 16.92
CA SER A 30 -6.06 -17.22 18.13
C SER A 30 -7.54 -16.90 17.90
N PHE A 31 -8.03 -16.90 16.65
CA PHE A 31 -9.43 -16.69 16.26
C PHE A 31 -10.14 -17.98 15.85
N GLY A 32 -9.49 -19.13 16.01
CA GLY A 32 -10.02 -20.44 15.63
C GLY A 32 -10.04 -20.70 14.12
N ARG A 33 -9.30 -19.91 13.30
CA ARG A 33 -9.19 -20.15 11.86
C ARG A 33 -8.16 -21.24 11.59
N LYS A 34 -8.60 -22.30 10.92
CA LYS A 34 -7.74 -23.39 10.48
C LYS A 34 -6.97 -22.97 9.21
N HIS A 35 -5.66 -23.15 9.20
CA HIS A 35 -4.79 -22.84 8.09
C HIS A 35 -4.39 -24.12 7.36
N ASP A 36 -4.98 -24.33 6.19
CA ASP A 36 -4.77 -25.50 5.33
C ASP A 36 -4.21 -25.17 3.95
N TYR A 37 -3.92 -23.87 3.70
CA TYR A 37 -3.49 -23.35 2.43
C TYR A 37 -2.16 -22.59 2.53
N LEU A 38 -1.11 -23.10 1.87
CA LEU A 38 0.22 -22.51 1.81
C LEU A 38 0.49 -21.89 0.45
N ARG A 39 0.94 -20.63 0.42
CA ARG A 39 1.46 -19.97 -0.78
C ARG A 39 2.98 -19.87 -0.66
N ILE A 40 3.70 -20.30 -1.68
CA ILE A 40 5.17 -20.29 -1.71
C ILE A 40 5.63 -19.42 -2.87
N SER A 41 6.39 -18.37 -2.55
CA SER A 41 7.11 -17.58 -3.55
C SER A 41 8.38 -18.32 -3.95
N LEU A 42 8.52 -18.65 -5.24
CA LEU A 42 9.65 -19.42 -5.74
C LEU A 42 10.82 -18.55 -6.18
N THR A 43 10.56 -17.29 -6.50
CA THR A 43 11.54 -16.34 -7.03
C THR A 43 11.04 -14.92 -6.91
N GLU A 44 11.97 -14.00 -6.77
CA GLU A 44 11.71 -12.56 -6.82
C GLU A 44 11.76 -12.00 -8.25
N ARG A 45 12.35 -12.77 -9.18
CA ARG A 45 12.49 -12.34 -10.58
C ARG A 45 11.16 -12.38 -11.31
N CYS A 46 10.90 -11.34 -12.12
CA CYS A 46 9.74 -11.25 -13.00
C CYS A 46 10.19 -10.74 -14.37
N ASN A 47 9.55 -11.21 -15.43
CA ASN A 47 9.78 -10.76 -16.80
C ASN A 47 8.83 -9.63 -17.25
N LEU A 48 7.93 -9.18 -16.37
CA LEU A 48 7.11 -7.98 -16.52
C LEU A 48 7.52 -6.90 -15.51
N ARG A 49 7.05 -5.67 -15.73
CA ARG A 49 7.21 -4.50 -14.85
C ARG A 49 5.86 -3.82 -14.69
N CYS A 50 4.89 -4.56 -14.11
CA CYS A 50 3.54 -4.03 -13.91
C CYS A 50 3.59 -2.84 -12.94
N ARG A 51 3.11 -1.68 -13.38
CA ARG A 51 3.18 -0.40 -12.64
C ARG A 51 2.58 -0.45 -11.24
N TYR A 52 1.55 -1.27 -11.04
CA TYR A 52 0.90 -1.47 -9.75
C TYR A 52 1.61 -2.49 -8.84
N CYS A 53 2.58 -3.24 -9.34
CA CYS A 53 3.23 -4.35 -8.65
C CYS A 53 4.70 -4.09 -8.36
N MET A 54 5.41 -3.40 -9.27
CA MET A 54 6.84 -3.21 -9.24
C MET A 54 7.21 -1.84 -9.82
N PRO A 55 8.16 -1.09 -9.22
CA PRO A 55 8.72 0.11 -9.83
C PRO A 55 9.31 -0.17 -11.21
N GLU A 56 9.36 0.85 -12.08
CA GLU A 56 9.83 0.72 -13.46
C GLU A 56 11.29 0.26 -13.53
N GLU A 57 12.14 0.78 -12.67
CA GLU A 57 13.53 0.41 -12.47
C GLU A 57 13.72 -1.02 -11.93
N GLY A 58 12.65 -1.61 -11.40
CA GLY A 58 12.68 -2.90 -10.72
C GLY A 58 12.91 -2.76 -9.22
N VAL A 59 13.29 -3.85 -8.58
CA VAL A 59 13.60 -3.93 -7.14
C VAL A 59 14.94 -4.63 -6.94
N PRO A 60 15.72 -4.25 -5.91
CA PRO A 60 16.89 -5.01 -5.51
C PRO A 60 16.49 -6.45 -5.18
N LEU A 61 17.11 -7.41 -5.84
CA LEU A 61 16.86 -8.84 -5.62
C LEU A 61 17.75 -9.36 -4.50
N SER A 62 17.25 -10.29 -3.72
CA SER A 62 18.05 -11.02 -2.73
C SER A 62 19.20 -11.76 -3.40
N PRO A 63 20.37 -11.85 -2.74
CA PRO A 63 21.45 -12.71 -3.20
C PRO A 63 20.97 -14.14 -3.45
N SER A 64 21.48 -14.79 -4.49
CA SER A 64 21.01 -16.14 -4.89
C SER A 64 21.12 -17.18 -3.78
N GLY A 65 22.13 -17.06 -2.92
CA GLY A 65 22.29 -17.93 -1.75
C GLY A 65 21.24 -17.74 -0.66
N ASN A 66 20.50 -16.64 -0.69
CA ASN A 66 19.40 -16.39 0.25
C ASN A 66 18.05 -16.93 -0.25
N ILE A 67 17.94 -17.27 -1.53
CA ILE A 67 16.73 -17.85 -2.09
C ILE A 67 16.68 -19.35 -1.76
N LEU A 68 15.52 -19.85 -1.35
CA LEU A 68 15.33 -21.29 -1.07
C LEU A 68 15.60 -22.14 -2.32
N THR A 69 16.32 -23.23 -2.16
CA THR A 69 16.49 -24.26 -3.22
C THR A 69 15.19 -25.06 -3.43
N ASN A 70 15.10 -25.90 -4.45
CA ASN A 70 13.92 -26.74 -4.66
C ASN A 70 13.77 -27.76 -3.53
N GLU A 71 14.87 -28.33 -3.09
CA GLU A 71 14.96 -29.28 -1.98
C GLU A 71 14.50 -28.65 -0.67
N GLU A 72 14.93 -27.40 -0.40
CA GLU A 72 14.50 -26.64 0.77
C GLU A 72 13.01 -26.33 0.73
N VAL A 73 12.46 -25.97 -0.44
CA VAL A 73 11.02 -25.77 -0.63
C VAL A 73 10.24 -27.05 -0.34
N VAL A 74 10.70 -28.20 -0.84
CA VAL A 74 10.06 -29.51 -0.60
C VAL A 74 10.16 -29.89 0.88
N ARG A 75 11.33 -29.71 1.51
CA ARG A 75 11.53 -29.96 2.95
C ARG A 75 10.59 -29.13 3.80
N LEU A 76 10.49 -27.84 3.51
CA LEU A 76 9.58 -26.92 4.22
C LEU A 76 8.11 -27.28 3.98
N ALA A 77 7.72 -27.56 2.73
CA ALA A 77 6.36 -27.99 2.38
C ALA A 77 5.96 -29.27 3.12
N ARG A 78 6.87 -30.25 3.26
CA ARG A 78 6.64 -31.49 4.02
C ARG A 78 6.28 -31.21 5.48
N ILE A 79 6.98 -30.25 6.12
CA ILE A 79 6.69 -29.86 7.51
C ILE A 79 5.29 -29.27 7.60
N PHE A 80 4.91 -28.38 6.67
CA PHE A 80 3.58 -27.78 6.63
C PHE A 80 2.47 -28.82 6.33
N VAL A 81 2.71 -29.79 5.44
CA VAL A 81 1.77 -30.87 5.14
C VAL A 81 1.52 -31.73 6.38
N ARG A 82 2.56 -32.05 7.15
CA ARG A 82 2.44 -32.73 8.45
C ARG A 82 1.66 -31.93 9.49
N GLN A 83 1.54 -30.60 9.33
CA GLN A 83 0.73 -29.69 10.16
C GLN A 83 -0.69 -29.44 9.57
N GLY A 84 -1.10 -30.19 8.53
CA GLY A 84 -2.45 -30.15 7.97
C GLY A 84 -2.66 -29.25 6.75
N ILE A 85 -1.57 -28.74 6.13
CA ILE A 85 -1.67 -28.08 4.81
C ILE A 85 -1.99 -29.14 3.75
N ASN A 86 -3.05 -28.90 2.98
CA ASN A 86 -3.49 -29.75 1.87
C ASN A 86 -3.56 -29.01 0.52
N LYS A 87 -3.36 -27.70 0.52
CA LYS A 87 -3.33 -26.85 -0.68
C LYS A 87 -2.03 -26.08 -0.73
N ILE A 88 -1.30 -26.17 -1.86
CA ILE A 88 -0.10 -25.37 -2.12
C ILE A 88 -0.31 -24.54 -3.37
N ARG A 89 0.09 -23.26 -3.31
CA ARG A 89 0.12 -22.39 -4.49
C ARG A 89 1.51 -21.81 -4.72
N LEU A 90 2.05 -22.10 -5.88
CA LEU A 90 3.32 -21.57 -6.35
C LEU A 90 3.11 -20.17 -6.91
N THR A 91 3.91 -19.22 -6.41
CA THR A 91 3.88 -17.81 -6.76
C THR A 91 5.32 -17.29 -6.85
N GLY A 92 5.50 -15.98 -6.78
CA GLY A 92 6.77 -15.29 -6.77
C GLY A 92 6.66 -14.01 -7.59
N GLY A 93 7.75 -13.58 -8.20
CA GLY A 93 7.69 -12.69 -9.33
C GLY A 93 6.99 -13.43 -10.48
N GLU A 94 7.72 -14.29 -11.19
CA GLU A 94 7.12 -15.19 -12.18
C GLU A 94 7.63 -16.62 -11.97
N PRO A 95 6.79 -17.56 -11.52
CA PRO A 95 7.20 -18.94 -11.20
C PRO A 95 7.84 -19.70 -12.39
N THR A 96 7.41 -19.40 -13.63
CA THR A 96 7.93 -20.06 -14.83
C THR A 96 9.40 -19.75 -15.12
N LEU A 97 9.99 -18.78 -14.42
CA LEU A 97 11.43 -18.49 -14.49
C LEU A 97 12.27 -19.39 -13.57
N ARG A 98 11.63 -20.13 -12.67
CA ARG A 98 12.32 -21.07 -11.77
C ARG A 98 12.79 -22.29 -12.56
N LYS A 99 14.07 -22.65 -12.41
CA LYS A 99 14.63 -23.89 -12.96
C LYS A 99 14.11 -25.10 -12.16
N GLY A 100 13.90 -26.24 -12.82
CA GLY A 100 13.42 -27.45 -12.16
C GLY A 100 11.99 -27.36 -11.64
N LEU A 101 11.12 -26.51 -12.26
CA LEU A 101 9.73 -26.33 -11.82
C LEU A 101 8.86 -27.58 -12.01
N PRO A 102 8.96 -28.37 -13.11
CA PRO A 102 8.23 -29.62 -13.24
C PRO A 102 8.59 -30.64 -12.16
N GLU A 103 9.87 -30.78 -11.86
CA GLU A 103 10.40 -31.69 -10.83
C GLU A 103 9.87 -31.27 -9.45
N LEU A 104 9.97 -29.99 -9.13
CA LEU A 104 9.44 -29.43 -7.88
C LEU A 104 7.94 -29.72 -7.71
N ILE A 105 7.13 -29.57 -8.76
CA ILE A 105 5.69 -29.87 -8.71
C ILE A 105 5.46 -31.36 -8.44
N ARG A 106 6.23 -32.24 -9.08
CA ARG A 106 6.16 -33.70 -8.88
C ARG A 106 6.51 -34.10 -7.45
N ASP A 107 7.58 -33.49 -6.89
CA ASP A 107 7.99 -33.71 -5.51
C ASP A 107 6.94 -33.26 -4.51
N LEU A 108 6.32 -32.09 -4.75
CA LEU A 108 5.22 -31.59 -3.93
C LEU A 108 3.97 -32.47 -4.01
N GLN A 109 3.67 -33.02 -5.20
CA GLN A 109 2.59 -33.99 -5.38
C GLN A 109 2.86 -35.26 -4.57
N GLY A 110 4.11 -35.74 -4.57
CA GLY A 110 4.56 -36.90 -3.79
C GLY A 110 4.39 -36.74 -2.27
N LEU A 111 4.20 -35.51 -1.76
CA LEU A 111 3.86 -35.25 -0.35
C LEU A 111 2.39 -35.51 -0.01
N GLY A 112 1.53 -35.89 -0.96
CA GLY A 112 0.10 -36.09 -0.76
C GLY A 112 -0.74 -34.81 -0.75
N VAL A 113 -0.23 -33.71 -1.32
CA VAL A 113 -0.96 -32.44 -1.43
C VAL A 113 -2.15 -32.59 -2.39
N GLN A 114 -3.35 -32.26 -1.92
CA GLN A 114 -4.58 -32.43 -2.72
C GLN A 114 -4.70 -31.44 -3.87
N GLN A 115 -4.21 -30.21 -3.68
CA GLN A 115 -4.30 -29.15 -4.68
C GLN A 115 -2.98 -28.43 -4.84
N ILE A 116 -2.38 -28.55 -6.03
CA ILE A 116 -1.21 -27.75 -6.42
C ILE A 116 -1.65 -26.71 -7.43
N GLY A 117 -1.61 -25.45 -7.02
CA GLY A 117 -1.96 -24.32 -7.86
C GLY A 117 -0.73 -23.51 -8.26
N MET A 118 -0.84 -22.74 -9.33
CA MET A 118 0.17 -21.76 -9.73
C MET A 118 -0.50 -20.45 -10.14
N THR A 119 0.17 -19.32 -9.84
CA THR A 119 -0.20 -18.02 -10.38
C THR A 119 0.92 -17.55 -11.31
N SER A 120 0.60 -17.25 -12.56
CA SER A 120 1.57 -16.87 -13.60
C SER A 120 1.05 -15.68 -14.40
N ASN A 121 1.98 -14.86 -14.91
CA ASN A 121 1.68 -13.80 -15.87
C ASN A 121 1.51 -14.29 -17.31
N GLY A 122 1.74 -15.57 -17.57
CA GLY A 122 1.43 -16.22 -18.83
C GLY A 122 2.44 -16.03 -19.97
N ILE A 123 3.43 -15.15 -19.87
CA ILE A 123 4.35 -14.84 -20.99
C ILE A 123 5.08 -16.09 -21.53
N ALA A 124 5.57 -16.94 -20.63
CA ALA A 124 6.33 -18.14 -21.00
C ALA A 124 5.57 -19.46 -20.77
N LEU A 125 4.36 -19.37 -20.24
CA LEU A 125 3.64 -20.50 -19.68
C LEU A 125 3.15 -21.49 -20.75
N TRP A 126 2.66 -21.03 -21.89
CA TRP A 126 2.07 -21.88 -22.93
C TRP A 126 2.98 -23.03 -23.40
N LYS A 127 4.30 -22.84 -23.36
CA LYS A 127 5.28 -23.87 -23.72
C LYS A 127 5.45 -24.93 -22.63
N LYS A 128 5.31 -24.54 -21.37
CA LYS A 128 5.59 -25.39 -20.20
C LYS A 128 4.33 -26.03 -19.61
N LEU A 129 3.15 -25.44 -19.88
CA LEU A 129 1.92 -25.81 -19.20
C LEU A 129 1.54 -27.29 -19.33
N PRO A 130 1.65 -27.95 -20.51
CA PRO A 130 1.36 -29.38 -20.61
C PRO A 130 2.24 -30.24 -19.68
N GLU A 131 3.54 -29.98 -19.62
CA GLU A 131 4.47 -30.66 -18.74
C GLU A 131 4.18 -30.40 -17.25
N LEU A 132 3.85 -29.16 -16.88
CA LEU A 132 3.49 -28.80 -15.49
C LEU A 132 2.23 -29.51 -15.04
N VAL A 133 1.21 -29.64 -15.92
CA VAL A 133 0.00 -30.41 -15.64
C VAL A 133 0.31 -31.89 -15.48
N HIS A 134 1.13 -32.44 -16.35
CA HIS A 134 1.57 -33.82 -16.23
C HIS A 134 2.37 -34.10 -14.95
N SER A 135 3.11 -33.10 -14.47
CA SER A 135 3.85 -33.15 -13.18
C SER A 135 2.97 -32.99 -11.94
N GLY A 136 1.68 -32.66 -12.07
CA GLY A 136 0.76 -32.57 -10.94
C GLY A 136 0.12 -31.20 -10.71
N LEU A 137 0.30 -30.21 -11.60
CA LEU A 137 -0.39 -28.93 -11.51
C LEU A 137 -1.89 -29.11 -11.76
N THR A 138 -2.72 -28.79 -10.77
CA THR A 138 -4.18 -28.96 -10.83
C THR A 138 -4.96 -27.65 -11.02
N HIS A 139 -4.41 -26.50 -10.59
CA HIS A 139 -5.12 -25.23 -10.56
C HIS A 139 -4.26 -24.09 -11.13
N LEU A 140 -4.73 -23.41 -12.15
CA LEU A 140 -4.04 -22.28 -12.76
C LEU A 140 -4.79 -20.97 -12.48
N ASN A 141 -4.05 -19.96 -11.97
CA ASN A 141 -4.45 -18.56 -12.03
C ASN A 141 -3.55 -17.85 -13.05
N LEU A 142 -4.14 -17.30 -14.09
CA LEU A 142 -3.45 -16.48 -15.09
C LEU A 142 -3.73 -15.02 -14.77
N SER A 143 -2.72 -14.16 -14.82
CA SER A 143 -2.89 -12.71 -14.62
C SER A 143 -2.93 -12.02 -15.97
N LEU A 144 -4.02 -11.29 -16.24
CA LEU A 144 -4.20 -10.48 -17.44
C LEU A 144 -5.14 -9.29 -17.12
N ASP A 145 -4.60 -8.09 -17.10
CA ASP A 145 -5.33 -6.90 -16.64
C ASP A 145 -6.05 -6.16 -17.78
N THR A 146 -5.76 -6.48 -19.02
CA THR A 146 -6.40 -5.87 -20.21
C THR A 146 -6.39 -6.81 -21.40
N LEU A 147 -7.43 -6.71 -22.22
CA LEU A 147 -7.57 -7.40 -23.51
C LEU A 147 -7.09 -6.55 -24.69
N ASP A 148 -6.53 -5.38 -24.43
CA ASP A 148 -5.93 -4.46 -25.40
C ASP A 148 -4.39 -4.59 -25.37
N PRO A 149 -3.73 -4.96 -26.49
CA PRO A 149 -2.28 -5.16 -26.52
C PRO A 149 -1.46 -3.87 -26.24
N HIS A 150 -1.96 -2.70 -26.67
CA HIS A 150 -1.27 -1.43 -26.39
C HIS A 150 -1.42 -1.02 -24.91
N LYS A 151 -2.60 -1.25 -24.35
CA LYS A 151 -2.83 -1.02 -22.93
C LYS A 151 -2.01 -1.99 -22.08
N PHE A 152 -1.89 -3.26 -22.49
CA PHE A 152 -1.04 -4.24 -21.87
C PHE A 152 0.42 -3.76 -21.79
N GLU A 153 0.98 -3.26 -22.91
CA GLU A 153 2.35 -2.73 -22.93
C GLU A 153 2.51 -1.53 -21.99
N ARG A 154 1.52 -0.62 -21.94
CA ARG A 154 1.55 0.53 -21.00
C ARG A 154 1.47 0.11 -19.52
N MET A 155 0.67 -0.90 -19.19
CA MET A 155 0.48 -1.36 -17.82
C MET A 155 1.64 -2.22 -17.31
N THR A 156 2.24 -3.03 -18.19
CA THR A 156 3.26 -4.02 -17.82
C THR A 156 4.68 -3.62 -18.23
N LEU A 157 4.84 -2.51 -18.97
CA LEU A 157 6.09 -2.00 -19.54
C LEU A 157 6.85 -3.04 -20.39
N ARG A 158 6.15 -4.02 -20.90
CA ARG A 158 6.71 -5.11 -21.74
C ARG A 158 5.68 -5.57 -22.77
N ARG A 159 6.16 -6.03 -23.92
CA ARG A 159 5.35 -6.69 -24.94
C ARG A 159 5.10 -8.16 -24.61
N GLY A 160 4.03 -8.72 -25.13
CA GLY A 160 3.73 -10.15 -25.01
C GLY A 160 2.29 -10.50 -24.68
N HIS A 161 1.36 -9.59 -24.91
CA HIS A 161 -0.08 -9.83 -24.75
C HIS A 161 -0.57 -11.08 -25.51
N ASP A 162 -0.09 -11.28 -26.75
CA ASP A 162 -0.34 -12.45 -27.61
C ASP A 162 0.08 -13.76 -26.93
N LYS A 163 1.22 -13.75 -26.21
CA LYS A 163 1.74 -14.92 -25.50
C LYS A 163 0.88 -15.28 -24.29
N VAL A 164 0.34 -14.27 -23.61
CA VAL A 164 -0.58 -14.49 -22.48
C VAL A 164 -1.90 -15.08 -22.99
N LEU A 165 -2.45 -14.57 -24.09
CA LEU A 165 -3.64 -15.15 -24.70
C LEU A 165 -3.37 -16.59 -25.18
N LYS A 166 -2.21 -16.86 -25.77
CA LYS A 166 -1.82 -18.24 -26.15
C LYS A 166 -1.75 -19.16 -24.91
N SER A 167 -1.27 -18.66 -23.78
CA SER A 167 -1.30 -19.41 -22.52
C SER A 167 -2.70 -19.66 -22.00
N LEU A 168 -3.61 -18.69 -22.15
CA LEU A 168 -5.01 -18.88 -21.81
C LEU A 168 -5.68 -19.95 -22.68
N HIS A 169 -5.50 -19.89 -24.00
CA HIS A 169 -6.02 -20.90 -24.91
C HIS A 169 -5.48 -22.32 -24.61
N THR A 170 -4.17 -22.44 -24.37
CA THR A 170 -3.56 -23.72 -23.98
C THR A 170 -4.17 -24.24 -22.67
N ALA A 171 -4.37 -23.38 -21.68
CA ALA A 171 -4.99 -23.76 -20.41
C ALA A 171 -6.43 -24.24 -20.57
N LEU A 172 -7.23 -23.55 -21.38
CA LEU A 172 -8.62 -23.93 -21.66
C LEU A 172 -8.72 -25.25 -22.41
N SER A 173 -7.86 -25.48 -23.39
CA SER A 173 -7.78 -26.77 -24.12
C SER A 173 -7.42 -27.93 -23.18
N LEU A 174 -6.43 -27.75 -22.31
CA LEU A 174 -6.06 -28.78 -21.32
C LEU A 174 -7.17 -29.01 -20.28
N HIS A 175 -7.87 -27.94 -19.88
CA HIS A 175 -9.01 -28.04 -18.97
C HIS A 175 -10.19 -28.78 -19.61
N ALA A 176 -10.55 -28.47 -20.84
CA ALA A 176 -11.61 -29.16 -21.58
C ALA A 176 -11.28 -30.66 -21.76
N SER A 177 -10.06 -30.98 -22.14
CA SER A 177 -9.60 -32.38 -22.26
C SER A 177 -9.66 -33.10 -20.90
N SER A 178 -9.48 -32.38 -19.79
CA SER A 178 -9.57 -32.93 -18.44
C SER A 178 -11.01 -33.23 -17.99
N GLN A 179 -12.02 -32.63 -18.62
CA GLN A 179 -13.44 -32.87 -18.33
C GLN A 179 -14.01 -34.05 -19.15
N ALA A 180 -13.35 -34.45 -20.23
CA ALA A 180 -13.78 -35.60 -21.02
C ALA A 180 -13.59 -36.90 -20.24
N PRO A 181 -14.59 -37.81 -20.24
CA PRO A 181 -14.45 -39.11 -19.64
C PRO A 181 -13.38 -39.93 -20.42
N MET A 182 -12.21 -40.13 -19.82
CA MET A 182 -11.18 -40.99 -20.32
C MET A 182 -11.09 -42.22 -19.42
N PRO A 183 -11.62 -43.38 -19.87
CA PRO A 183 -11.78 -44.56 -19.01
C PRO A 183 -10.48 -45.09 -18.37
N ASN A 184 -9.33 -44.81 -18.94
CA ASN A 184 -8.04 -45.39 -18.51
C ASN A 184 -6.97 -44.35 -18.13
N TYR A 185 -7.33 -43.07 -17.91
CA TYR A 185 -6.37 -42.04 -17.52
C TYR A 185 -6.55 -41.65 -16.06
N SER A 186 -5.68 -42.09 -15.18
CA SER A 186 -5.63 -41.76 -13.76
C SER A 186 -4.62 -40.65 -13.42
N GLY A 187 -4.01 -40.03 -14.43
CA GLY A 187 -2.99 -39.01 -14.23
C GLY A 187 -3.52 -37.64 -13.80
N PRO A 188 -2.61 -36.71 -13.41
CA PRO A 188 -2.97 -35.35 -13.01
C PRO A 188 -3.70 -34.59 -14.12
N ARG A 189 -4.72 -33.82 -13.76
CA ARG A 189 -5.56 -33.06 -14.69
C ARG A 189 -5.67 -31.59 -14.24
N LEU A 190 -5.76 -30.65 -15.19
CA LEU A 190 -6.02 -29.26 -14.91
C LEU A 190 -7.51 -29.08 -14.55
N GLN A 191 -7.80 -28.97 -13.26
CA GLN A 191 -9.17 -28.92 -12.71
C GLN A 191 -9.78 -27.55 -12.76
N SER A 192 -8.97 -26.46 -12.77
CA SER A 192 -9.46 -25.10 -12.68
C SER A 192 -8.56 -24.10 -13.41
N VAL A 193 -9.17 -23.29 -14.26
CA VAL A 193 -8.55 -22.11 -14.90
C VAL A 193 -9.24 -20.85 -14.41
N LYS A 194 -8.45 -19.92 -13.86
CA LYS A 194 -8.94 -18.63 -13.36
C LYS A 194 -8.12 -17.51 -13.98
N LEU A 195 -8.80 -16.48 -14.46
CA LEU A 195 -8.19 -15.25 -14.98
C LEU A 195 -8.32 -14.16 -13.91
N ASN A 196 -7.21 -13.64 -13.41
CA ASN A 196 -7.18 -12.56 -12.44
C ASN A 196 -6.89 -11.24 -13.14
N THR A 197 -7.68 -10.22 -12.86
CA THR A 197 -7.59 -8.87 -13.43
C THR A 197 -7.64 -7.86 -12.31
N VAL A 198 -6.58 -7.08 -12.12
CA VAL A 198 -6.59 -5.92 -11.21
C VAL A 198 -7.28 -4.78 -11.94
N LEU A 199 -8.42 -4.30 -11.39
CA LEU A 199 -9.14 -3.19 -11.98
C LEU A 199 -8.69 -1.86 -11.39
N ILE A 200 -8.37 -0.93 -12.28
CA ILE A 200 -7.94 0.43 -11.97
C ILE A 200 -8.84 1.39 -12.74
N ARG A 201 -9.52 2.27 -12.01
CA ARG A 201 -10.45 3.26 -12.58
C ARG A 201 -9.75 4.13 -13.63
N ASN A 202 -10.44 4.40 -14.73
CA ASN A 202 -9.95 5.16 -15.89
C ASN A 202 -8.73 4.55 -16.61
N VAL A 203 -8.38 3.30 -16.28
CA VAL A 203 -7.30 2.57 -16.97
C VAL A 203 -7.85 1.39 -17.75
N ASN A 204 -8.43 0.41 -17.07
CA ASN A 204 -8.95 -0.82 -17.69
C ASN A 204 -10.37 -1.19 -17.27
N ASP A 205 -11.03 -0.36 -16.46
CA ASP A 205 -12.40 -0.57 -15.98
C ASP A 205 -13.48 -0.51 -17.07
N SER A 206 -13.16 0.07 -18.24
CA SER A 206 -14.01 0.04 -19.42
C SER A 206 -14.07 -1.34 -20.10
N GLU A 207 -13.20 -2.28 -19.74
CA GLU A 207 -13.11 -3.60 -20.39
C GLU A 207 -13.92 -4.71 -19.68
N ILE A 208 -14.67 -4.37 -18.62
CA ILE A 208 -15.45 -5.33 -17.82
C ILE A 208 -16.35 -6.20 -18.69
N ALA A 209 -17.11 -5.60 -19.63
CA ALA A 209 -17.99 -6.33 -20.54
C ALA A 209 -17.25 -7.37 -21.38
N ARG A 210 -16.07 -7.01 -21.91
CA ARG A 210 -15.24 -7.90 -22.72
C ARG A 210 -14.66 -9.06 -21.89
N PHE A 211 -14.27 -8.81 -20.63
CA PHE A 211 -13.84 -9.86 -19.72
C PHE A 211 -14.98 -10.79 -19.33
N LEU A 212 -16.19 -10.28 -19.09
CA LEU A 212 -17.37 -11.10 -18.81
C LEU A 212 -17.72 -11.98 -20.01
N ALA A 213 -17.63 -11.45 -21.25
CA ALA A 213 -17.87 -12.20 -22.47
C ALA A 213 -16.97 -13.45 -22.60
N LEU A 214 -15.75 -13.45 -22.03
CA LEU A 214 -14.88 -14.63 -22.03
C LEU A 214 -15.50 -15.83 -21.28
N THR A 215 -16.40 -15.58 -20.34
CA THR A 215 -17.05 -16.65 -19.56
C THR A 215 -18.25 -17.27 -20.26
N ARG A 216 -18.68 -16.74 -21.42
CA ARG A 216 -19.87 -17.21 -22.14
C ARG A 216 -19.75 -18.68 -22.52
N SER A 217 -18.71 -19.03 -23.26
CA SER A 217 -18.48 -20.39 -23.78
C SER A 217 -17.30 -21.13 -23.14
N ASN A 218 -16.55 -20.46 -22.26
CA ASN A 218 -15.36 -21.05 -21.65
C ASN A 218 -15.61 -21.42 -20.17
N PRO A 219 -15.29 -22.63 -19.73
CA PRO A 219 -15.43 -23.08 -18.35
C PRO A 219 -14.30 -22.54 -17.46
N MET A 220 -14.21 -21.22 -17.37
CA MET A 220 -13.22 -20.49 -16.59
C MET A 220 -13.86 -19.51 -15.61
N SER A 221 -13.10 -19.02 -14.65
CA SER A 221 -13.54 -17.98 -13.73
C SER A 221 -12.73 -16.70 -13.94
N VAL A 222 -13.38 -15.61 -14.34
CA VAL A 222 -12.78 -14.27 -14.36
C VAL A 222 -12.90 -13.66 -12.97
N ARG A 223 -11.80 -13.16 -12.40
CA ARG A 223 -11.75 -12.56 -11.08
C ARG A 223 -11.23 -11.15 -11.14
N PHE A 224 -12.07 -10.22 -10.81
CA PHE A 224 -11.72 -8.83 -10.66
C PHE A 224 -11.20 -8.58 -9.25
N ILE A 225 -10.04 -7.94 -9.16
CA ILE A 225 -9.35 -7.65 -7.89
C ILE A 225 -9.33 -6.14 -7.71
N GLU A 226 -9.79 -5.66 -6.56
CA GLU A 226 -9.68 -4.25 -6.20
C GLU A 226 -8.21 -3.84 -6.09
N PHE A 227 -7.88 -2.67 -6.63
CA PHE A 227 -6.54 -2.13 -6.59
C PHE A 227 -6.10 -1.86 -5.14
N MET A 228 -4.99 -2.47 -4.71
CA MET A 228 -4.50 -2.45 -3.33
C MET A 228 -3.23 -1.62 -3.20
N PRO A 229 -3.02 -0.95 -2.03
CA PRO A 229 -1.75 -0.27 -1.73
C PRO A 229 -0.61 -1.28 -1.54
N PHE A 230 0.53 -0.99 -2.16
CA PHE A 230 1.81 -1.65 -1.92
C PHE A 230 2.93 -0.61 -1.99
N ALA A 231 4.06 -0.86 -1.35
CA ALA A 231 5.19 0.06 -1.40
C ALA A 231 5.61 0.33 -2.86
N GLY A 232 5.64 1.61 -3.24
CA GLY A 232 6.08 2.06 -4.56
C GLY A 232 5.03 2.00 -5.68
N ASN A 233 3.77 1.58 -5.43
CA ASN A 233 2.75 1.49 -6.47
C ASN A 233 1.87 2.73 -6.63
N GLN A 234 2.16 3.81 -5.91
CA GLN A 234 1.42 5.09 -5.98
C GLN A 234 -0.11 4.91 -5.87
N TRP A 235 -0.54 4.09 -4.92
CA TRP A 235 -1.94 3.76 -4.72
C TRP A 235 -2.78 5.01 -4.39
N ASP A 236 -3.92 5.12 -5.04
CA ASP A 236 -4.93 6.15 -4.80
C ASP A 236 -6.30 5.48 -4.59
N ALA A 237 -7.00 5.87 -3.53
CA ALA A 237 -8.35 5.39 -3.23
C ALA A 237 -9.35 5.68 -4.36
N ASN A 238 -9.17 6.80 -5.07
CA ASN A 238 -10.04 7.17 -6.20
C ASN A 238 -9.85 6.26 -7.42
N ALA A 239 -8.71 5.56 -7.50
CA ALA A 239 -8.44 4.59 -8.57
C ALA A 239 -9.08 3.22 -8.31
N VAL A 240 -9.64 3.00 -7.11
CA VAL A 240 -10.30 1.73 -6.77
C VAL A 240 -11.71 1.69 -7.36
N VAL A 241 -12.02 0.60 -8.05
CA VAL A 241 -13.39 0.24 -8.46
C VAL A 241 -13.88 -0.80 -7.48
N THR A 242 -14.91 -0.47 -6.68
CA THR A 242 -15.39 -1.34 -5.61
C THR A 242 -16.16 -2.55 -6.14
N SER A 243 -16.21 -3.63 -5.37
CA SER A 243 -16.95 -4.84 -5.75
C SER A 243 -18.46 -4.60 -5.89
N SER A 244 -19.05 -3.68 -5.13
CA SER A 244 -20.45 -3.27 -5.26
C SER A 244 -20.71 -2.55 -6.57
N GLU A 245 -19.85 -1.60 -6.94
CA GLU A 245 -19.92 -0.89 -8.25
C GLU A 245 -19.76 -1.87 -9.40
N LEU A 246 -18.82 -2.82 -9.30
CA LEU A 246 -18.60 -3.82 -10.33
C LEU A 246 -19.78 -4.76 -10.52
N LEU A 247 -20.42 -5.18 -9.41
CA LEU A 247 -21.62 -6.01 -9.48
C LEU A 247 -22.77 -5.25 -10.14
N GLN A 248 -22.94 -3.96 -9.81
CA GLN A 248 -23.96 -3.14 -10.45
C GLN A 248 -23.69 -2.99 -11.95
N ARG A 249 -22.47 -2.65 -12.35
CA ARG A 249 -22.06 -2.59 -13.77
C ARG A 249 -22.30 -3.91 -14.51
N ALA A 250 -22.04 -5.06 -13.88
CA ALA A 250 -22.29 -6.36 -14.48
C ALA A 250 -23.80 -6.61 -14.70
N ARG A 251 -24.65 -6.17 -13.76
CA ARG A 251 -26.11 -6.23 -13.90
C ARG A 251 -26.59 -5.31 -15.02
N ASP A 252 -26.14 -4.05 -15.04
CA ASP A 252 -26.49 -3.06 -16.07
C ASP A 252 -26.13 -3.55 -17.48
N LEU A 253 -24.97 -4.23 -17.64
CA LEU A 253 -24.57 -4.83 -18.92
C LEU A 253 -25.49 -5.97 -19.35
N VAL A 254 -25.98 -6.78 -18.42
CA VAL A 254 -26.93 -7.86 -18.71
C VAL A 254 -28.30 -7.26 -19.08
N HIS A 255 -28.81 -6.31 -18.28
CA HIS A 255 -30.11 -5.64 -18.54
C HIS A 255 -30.09 -4.77 -19.78
N GLY A 256 -28.97 -4.10 -20.07
CA GLY A 256 -28.82 -3.26 -21.26
C GLY A 256 -28.59 -4.01 -22.56
N GLY A 257 -28.74 -5.34 -22.55
CA GLY A 257 -28.67 -6.14 -23.76
C GLY A 257 -27.27 -6.30 -24.37
N TRP A 258 -26.22 -6.06 -23.62
CA TRP A 258 -24.84 -6.20 -24.13
C TRP A 258 -24.49 -7.63 -24.58
N PHE A 259 -25.30 -8.60 -24.11
CA PHE A 259 -25.16 -10.03 -24.39
C PHE A 259 -26.40 -10.63 -25.11
N ASP A 260 -27.29 -9.80 -25.67
CA ASP A 260 -28.68 -10.11 -26.04
C ASP A 260 -28.89 -11.13 -27.13
N ASN A 261 -27.86 -11.55 -27.84
CA ASN A 261 -28.12 -12.56 -28.90
C ASN A 261 -28.35 -13.98 -28.34
N ASP A 262 -28.30 -14.21 -27.02
CA ASP A 262 -28.34 -15.56 -26.42
C ASP A 262 -29.03 -15.66 -25.05
N LEU A 263 -29.61 -14.61 -24.52
CA LEU A 263 -30.41 -14.68 -23.28
C LEU A 263 -31.89 -14.83 -23.62
N PRO A 264 -32.64 -15.74 -22.95
CA PRO A 264 -34.10 -15.82 -23.15
C PRO A 264 -34.74 -14.48 -22.78
N SER A 265 -35.49 -13.91 -23.70
CA SER A 265 -36.14 -12.59 -23.59
C SER A 265 -37.23 -12.47 -22.52
N SER A 266 -37.46 -13.51 -21.71
CA SER A 266 -38.52 -13.61 -20.70
C SER A 266 -38.04 -13.62 -19.22
N LEU A 267 -36.80 -13.21 -18.96
CA LEU A 267 -36.27 -13.26 -17.56
C LEU A 267 -36.62 -11.97 -16.81
N PRO A 268 -37.12 -12.08 -15.53
CA PRO A 268 -37.27 -10.93 -14.67
C PRO A 268 -35.90 -10.25 -14.44
N ASP A 269 -35.87 -8.92 -14.33
CA ASP A 269 -34.69 -8.08 -14.23
C ASP A 269 -33.69 -8.48 -13.11
N SER A 270 -34.15 -9.13 -12.04
CA SER A 270 -33.31 -9.57 -10.91
C SER A 270 -32.54 -10.88 -11.14
N GLU A 271 -32.81 -11.63 -12.22
CA GLU A 271 -32.33 -13.01 -12.36
C GLU A 271 -31.17 -13.21 -13.35
N GLY A 272 -30.75 -12.18 -14.08
CA GLY A 272 -29.68 -12.30 -15.11
C GLY A 272 -28.28 -12.60 -14.53
N VAL A 273 -27.99 -12.14 -13.31
CA VAL A 273 -26.73 -12.37 -12.59
C VAL A 273 -27.01 -13.12 -11.29
N VAL A 274 -26.61 -14.39 -11.23
CA VAL A 274 -26.86 -15.29 -10.11
C VAL A 274 -25.64 -15.40 -9.22
N ALA A 275 -25.79 -15.17 -7.90
CA ALA A 275 -24.76 -15.42 -6.91
C ALA A 275 -24.57 -16.93 -6.68
N LEU A 276 -23.33 -17.39 -6.64
CA LEU A 276 -23.02 -18.79 -6.35
C LEU A 276 -22.73 -18.99 -4.85
N PRO A 277 -22.97 -20.22 -4.32
CA PRO A 277 -22.62 -20.56 -2.95
C PRO A 277 -21.15 -20.21 -2.65
N ARG A 278 -20.89 -19.73 -1.44
CA ARG A 278 -19.56 -19.29 -0.99
C ARG A 278 -19.12 -20.13 0.22
N GLU A 279 -17.94 -20.72 0.11
CA GLU A 279 -17.26 -21.29 1.27
C GLU A 279 -16.65 -20.19 2.15
N PRO A 280 -16.60 -20.35 3.48
CA PRO A 280 -16.02 -19.35 4.39
C PRO A 280 -14.56 -18.97 4.06
N THR A 281 -13.83 -19.90 3.41
CA THR A 281 -12.42 -19.72 3.02
C THR A 281 -12.23 -19.06 1.65
N ASP A 282 -13.30 -18.84 0.90
CA ASP A 282 -13.23 -18.23 -0.43
C ASP A 282 -12.83 -16.76 -0.35
N THR A 283 -11.89 -16.39 -1.23
CA THR A 283 -11.45 -14.98 -1.38
C THR A 283 -12.42 -14.18 -2.24
N ALA A 284 -12.97 -14.82 -3.28
CA ALA A 284 -13.84 -14.17 -4.23
C ALA A 284 -15.32 -14.46 -3.91
N ARG A 285 -16.17 -13.43 -4.07
CA ARG A 285 -17.60 -13.61 -4.24
C ARG A 285 -17.85 -13.94 -5.70
N THR A 286 -18.39 -15.13 -5.96
CA THR A 286 -18.52 -15.67 -7.31
C THR A 286 -19.96 -15.59 -7.81
N TYR A 287 -20.11 -15.21 -9.07
CA TYR A 287 -21.39 -15.04 -9.75
C TYR A 287 -21.34 -15.75 -11.11
N ARG A 288 -22.52 -15.99 -11.68
CA ARG A 288 -22.68 -16.50 -13.03
C ARG A 288 -23.72 -15.66 -13.78
N ILE A 289 -23.43 -15.31 -15.02
CA ILE A 289 -24.46 -14.80 -15.93
C ILE A 289 -25.26 -16.01 -16.42
N ARG A 290 -26.60 -15.94 -16.37
CA ARG A 290 -27.47 -17.04 -16.79
C ARG A 290 -27.17 -17.38 -18.27
N GLY A 291 -27.09 -18.65 -18.61
CA GLY A 291 -26.70 -19.11 -19.96
C GLY A 291 -25.18 -19.17 -20.19
N PHE A 292 -24.36 -18.63 -19.32
CA PHE A 292 -22.91 -18.68 -19.48
C PHE A 292 -22.29 -19.94 -18.82
N THR A 293 -21.30 -20.53 -19.48
CA THR A 293 -20.61 -21.72 -18.99
C THR A 293 -19.69 -21.42 -17.81
N GLY A 294 -18.95 -20.33 -17.89
CA GLY A 294 -18.00 -19.91 -16.87
C GLY A 294 -18.62 -19.05 -15.77
N THR A 295 -17.77 -18.49 -14.93
CA THR A 295 -18.17 -17.66 -13.80
C THR A 295 -17.32 -16.40 -13.74
N PHE A 296 -17.80 -15.38 -13.03
CA PHE A 296 -16.99 -14.25 -12.67
C PHE A 296 -17.09 -13.99 -11.16
N GLY A 297 -16.16 -13.20 -10.60
CA GLY A 297 -16.18 -12.89 -9.17
C GLY A 297 -15.34 -11.69 -8.82
N PHE A 298 -15.52 -11.23 -7.59
CA PHE A 298 -14.86 -10.05 -7.04
C PHE A 298 -14.02 -10.43 -5.83
N ILE A 299 -12.77 -9.93 -5.81
CA ILE A 299 -11.88 -10.02 -4.65
C ILE A 299 -11.83 -8.62 -4.05
N SER A 300 -12.74 -8.38 -3.08
CA SER A 300 -12.96 -7.10 -2.40
C SER A 300 -11.95 -6.91 -1.28
N SER A 301 -10.69 -6.67 -1.65
CA SER A 301 -9.59 -6.52 -0.69
C SER A 301 -9.68 -5.23 0.12
N MET A 302 -10.35 -4.19 -0.41
CA MET A 302 -10.40 -2.84 0.12
C MET A 302 -11.78 -2.48 0.67
N SER A 303 -12.85 -2.86 -0.04
CA SER A 303 -14.22 -2.47 0.31
C SER A 303 -14.93 -3.44 1.24
N ASP A 304 -14.59 -4.74 1.19
CA ASP A 304 -15.25 -5.78 1.99
C ASP A 304 -14.30 -6.97 2.20
N ASP A 305 -13.66 -7.01 3.34
CA ASP A 305 -12.60 -7.96 3.61
C ASP A 305 -13.09 -9.41 3.79
N PHE A 306 -12.21 -10.33 3.43
CA PHE A 306 -12.40 -11.79 3.56
C PHE A 306 -11.56 -12.38 4.69
N CYS A 307 -11.21 -11.59 5.71
CA CYS A 307 -10.27 -11.97 6.77
C CYS A 307 -10.87 -13.00 7.75
N ALA A 308 -12.18 -12.96 7.96
CA ALA A 308 -12.86 -13.84 8.93
C ALA A 308 -12.69 -15.33 8.60
N GLY A 309 -12.62 -15.70 7.30
CA GLY A 309 -12.40 -17.08 6.82
C GLY A 309 -10.98 -17.33 6.30
N CYS A 310 -10.02 -16.45 6.55
CA CYS A 310 -8.70 -16.56 5.94
C CYS A 310 -7.89 -17.76 6.46
N ASN A 311 -7.68 -18.75 5.61
CA ASN A 311 -6.92 -19.99 5.87
C ASN A 311 -5.48 -19.97 5.31
N ARG A 312 -4.97 -18.81 4.84
CA ARG A 312 -3.74 -18.74 4.05
C ARG A 312 -2.53 -18.36 4.87
N LEU A 313 -1.41 -19.06 4.58
CA LEU A 313 -0.07 -18.72 5.01
C LEU A 313 0.80 -18.46 3.77
N ARG A 314 1.89 -17.72 3.93
CA ARG A 314 2.82 -17.40 2.83
C ARG A 314 4.25 -17.64 3.24
N ILE A 315 5.02 -18.25 2.32
CA ILE A 315 6.47 -18.34 2.40
C ILE A 315 7.04 -17.45 1.31
N THR A 316 7.98 -16.64 1.67
CA THR A 316 8.71 -15.75 0.79
C THR A 316 9.84 -16.50 0.06
N ALA A 317 10.37 -15.96 -1.03
CA ALA A 317 11.41 -16.64 -1.81
C ALA A 317 12.70 -16.85 -1.00
N ASP A 318 12.96 -15.97 -0.04
CA ASP A 318 14.10 -16.02 0.88
C ASP A 318 13.80 -16.76 2.21
N GLY A 319 12.64 -17.44 2.32
CA GLY A 319 12.32 -18.37 3.38
C GLY A 319 11.67 -17.77 4.63
N ASN A 320 11.05 -16.59 4.55
CA ASN A 320 10.31 -16.04 5.68
C ASN A 320 8.83 -16.45 5.65
N LEU A 321 8.25 -16.72 6.81
CA LEU A 321 6.80 -16.96 6.96
C LEU A 321 6.06 -15.65 7.21
N LYS A 322 5.06 -15.36 6.37
CA LYS A 322 4.08 -14.26 6.56
C LYS A 322 2.69 -14.84 6.82
N PRO A 323 2.15 -14.72 8.02
CA PRO A 323 0.78 -15.15 8.31
C PRO A 323 -0.29 -14.34 7.55
N CYS A 324 -0.05 -13.06 7.28
CA CYS A 324 -0.93 -12.16 6.53
C CYS A 324 -0.19 -11.49 5.37
N LEU A 325 -0.92 -11.15 4.29
CA LEU A 325 -0.38 -10.41 3.14
C LEU A 325 0.08 -9.00 3.54
N PHE A 326 -0.70 -8.35 4.40
CA PHE A 326 -0.52 -6.95 4.81
C PHE A 326 0.25 -6.78 6.12
N ASP A 327 0.77 -7.86 6.71
CA ASP A 327 1.57 -7.79 7.92
C ASP A 327 3.02 -7.47 7.59
N GLN A 328 3.63 -6.56 8.34
CA GLN A 328 5.07 -6.29 8.25
C GLN A 328 5.91 -7.38 8.92
N LYS A 329 5.33 -8.04 9.93
CA LYS A 329 6.04 -9.06 10.69
C LYS A 329 6.26 -10.31 9.84
N GLU A 330 7.53 -10.67 9.70
CA GLU A 330 7.98 -11.89 9.05
C GLU A 330 8.74 -12.75 10.05
N THR A 331 8.55 -14.05 9.97
CA THR A 331 9.26 -15.01 10.82
C THR A 331 10.29 -15.72 9.93
N PRO A 332 11.60 -15.52 10.17
CA PRO A 332 12.65 -16.17 9.37
C PRO A 332 12.66 -17.66 9.68
N LEU A 333 12.51 -18.49 8.64
CA LEU A 333 12.55 -19.95 8.74
C LEU A 333 13.79 -20.54 8.06
N ARG A 334 14.44 -19.81 7.15
CA ARG A 334 15.56 -20.30 6.34
C ARG A 334 16.73 -20.80 7.18
N ASP A 335 17.15 -20.02 8.18
CA ASP A 335 18.35 -20.36 8.95
C ASP A 335 18.11 -21.59 9.84
N LEU A 336 16.89 -21.74 10.39
CA LEU A 336 16.46 -22.96 11.07
C LEU A 336 16.37 -24.15 10.10
N LEU A 337 15.90 -23.93 8.89
CA LEU A 337 15.81 -24.98 7.85
C LEU A 337 17.19 -25.48 7.43
N ARG A 338 18.22 -24.62 7.45
CA ARG A 338 19.62 -24.93 7.10
C ARG A 338 20.44 -25.43 8.29
N SER A 339 19.92 -25.30 9.50
CA SER A 339 20.57 -25.78 10.70
C SER A 339 20.70 -27.31 10.72
N GLU A 340 21.87 -27.80 11.13
CA GLU A 340 22.14 -29.23 11.34
C GLU A 340 21.82 -29.68 12.77
N SER A 341 21.28 -28.75 13.62
CA SER A 341 20.90 -29.08 14.99
C SER A 341 19.83 -30.18 15.02
N PRO A 342 19.94 -31.18 15.90
CA PRO A 342 18.91 -32.19 16.09
C PRO A 342 17.53 -31.62 16.49
N SER A 343 17.49 -30.42 17.10
CA SER A 343 16.26 -29.70 17.51
C SER A 343 15.68 -28.81 16.38
N ALA A 344 16.39 -28.61 15.27
CA ALA A 344 16.02 -27.64 14.23
C ALA A 344 14.60 -27.83 13.69
N GLU A 345 14.14 -29.06 13.47
CA GLU A 345 12.77 -29.32 12.99
C GLU A 345 11.72 -28.98 14.06
N GLN A 346 12.01 -29.23 15.33
CA GLN A 346 11.10 -28.89 16.45
C GLN A 346 11.02 -27.36 16.61
N GLU A 347 12.15 -26.67 16.56
CA GLU A 347 12.23 -25.21 16.63
C GLU A 347 11.49 -24.56 15.44
N LEU A 348 11.61 -25.12 14.24
CA LEU A 348 10.94 -24.67 13.03
C LEU A 348 9.41 -24.81 13.17
N VAL A 349 8.93 -25.95 13.68
CA VAL A 349 7.51 -26.17 13.96
C VAL A 349 7.01 -25.19 15.04
N ALA A 350 7.79 -24.97 16.10
CA ALA A 350 7.45 -24.00 17.15
C ALA A 350 7.36 -22.57 16.61
N ALA A 351 8.31 -22.14 15.78
CA ALA A 351 8.30 -20.83 15.13
C ALA A 351 7.08 -20.65 14.19
N ILE A 352 6.73 -21.68 13.42
CA ILE A 352 5.53 -21.67 12.58
C ILE A 352 4.25 -21.51 13.42
N ARG A 353 4.10 -22.28 14.50
CA ARG A 353 2.94 -22.21 15.38
C ARG A 353 2.82 -20.86 16.07
N GLN A 354 3.94 -20.31 16.55
CA GLN A 354 3.98 -18.98 17.16
C GLN A 354 3.57 -17.89 16.16
N ALA A 355 4.06 -17.95 14.92
CA ALA A 355 3.70 -17.00 13.87
C ALA A 355 2.21 -17.08 13.52
N VAL A 356 1.64 -18.29 13.44
CA VAL A 356 0.21 -18.49 13.16
C VAL A 356 -0.65 -17.99 14.34
N GLY A 357 -0.26 -18.29 15.58
CA GLY A 357 -0.96 -17.80 16.78
C GLY A 357 -0.98 -16.27 16.89
N GLY A 358 0.07 -15.61 16.40
CA GLY A 358 0.18 -14.13 16.36
C GLY A 358 -0.54 -13.45 15.19
N LYS A 359 -1.28 -14.19 14.35
CA LYS A 359 -2.00 -13.61 13.20
C LYS A 359 -3.15 -12.72 13.64
N PHE A 360 -3.30 -11.52 13.02
CA PHE A 360 -4.38 -10.59 13.34
C PHE A 360 -5.76 -11.09 12.86
N ALA A 361 -6.82 -10.66 13.57
CA ALA A 361 -8.20 -10.96 13.19
C ALA A 361 -8.53 -10.42 11.80
N LYS A 362 -8.14 -9.18 11.54
CA LYS A 362 -8.39 -8.43 10.30
C LYS A 362 -7.12 -7.70 9.86
N HIS A 363 -6.88 -7.59 8.56
CA HIS A 363 -5.74 -6.83 8.06
C HIS A 363 -5.87 -5.34 8.40
N GLY A 364 -4.76 -4.72 8.78
CA GLY A 364 -4.71 -3.29 9.09
C GLY A 364 -5.27 -2.86 10.45
N VAL A 365 -5.78 -3.78 11.32
CA VAL A 365 -6.36 -3.41 12.62
C VAL A 365 -5.72 -4.24 13.74
N PRO A 366 -5.11 -3.59 14.78
CA PRO A 366 -4.72 -4.30 15.99
C PRO A 366 -5.94 -4.89 16.72
N ASN A 367 -5.74 -5.99 17.45
CA ASN A 367 -6.79 -6.73 18.16
C ASN A 367 -7.60 -5.91 19.18
N SER A 368 -7.12 -4.72 19.57
CA SER A 368 -7.73 -3.83 20.58
C SER A 368 -8.73 -2.82 20.03
N SER A 369 -8.91 -2.71 18.70
CA SER A 369 -9.73 -1.66 18.07
C SER A 369 -10.91 -2.22 17.28
N PHE A 370 -11.74 -3.06 17.89
CA PHE A 370 -12.99 -3.50 17.25
C PHE A 370 -14.12 -2.52 17.55
N SER A 371 -14.47 -1.68 16.61
CA SER A 371 -15.78 -1.04 16.48
C SER A 371 -16.64 -1.82 15.47
N SER A 372 -17.95 -1.81 15.69
CA SER A 372 -18.99 -2.64 15.08
C SER A 372 -19.10 -2.57 13.54
N PRO A 373 -19.78 -3.55 12.88
CA PRO A 373 -19.79 -3.78 11.43
C PRO A 373 -20.79 -2.91 10.63
N GLU A 374 -21.09 -1.69 11.02
CA GLU A 374 -22.14 -0.89 10.37
C GLU A 374 -21.64 0.11 9.29
N ASP A 375 -20.36 0.07 8.91
CA ASP A 375 -19.84 0.99 7.91
C ASP A 375 -20.05 0.44 6.49
N GLY A 376 -20.87 1.16 5.72
CA GLY A 376 -21.24 0.83 4.34
C GLY A 376 -20.06 0.76 3.36
N HIS A 377 -20.30 0.05 2.24
CA HIS A 377 -19.36 -0.25 1.16
C HIS A 377 -18.99 0.96 0.27
N ASP A 378 -18.69 2.12 0.84
CA ASP A 378 -18.45 3.36 0.12
C ASP A 378 -16.94 3.68 -0.08
N GLN A 379 -16.65 4.75 -0.82
CA GLN A 379 -15.29 5.25 -1.07
C GLN A 379 -14.55 5.67 0.21
N ARG A 380 -15.28 6.01 1.28
CA ARG A 380 -14.71 6.36 2.59
C ARG A 380 -14.11 5.12 3.25
N THR A 381 -14.81 3.99 3.18
CA THR A 381 -14.33 2.68 3.68
C THR A 381 -13.05 2.26 2.94
N VAL A 382 -13.01 2.44 1.61
CA VAL A 382 -11.82 2.17 0.78
C VAL A 382 -10.63 3.04 1.19
N ARG A 383 -10.84 4.35 1.37
CA ARG A 383 -9.79 5.28 1.78
C ARG A 383 -9.21 4.92 3.15
N ASN A 384 -10.07 4.71 4.14
CA ASN A 384 -9.67 4.34 5.50
C ASN A 384 -8.91 3.00 5.53
N ALA A 385 -9.33 2.01 4.73
CA ALA A 385 -8.63 0.74 4.59
C ALA A 385 -7.26 0.93 3.92
N GLY A 386 -7.19 1.74 2.87
CA GLY A 386 -5.96 2.02 2.13
C GLY A 386 -4.92 2.74 2.96
N GLU A 387 -5.30 3.75 3.72
CA GLU A 387 -4.41 4.48 4.63
C GLU A 387 -3.85 3.54 5.70
N ARG A 388 -4.69 2.76 6.37
CA ARG A 388 -4.26 1.76 7.38
C ARG A 388 -3.33 0.68 6.83
N ILE A 389 -3.55 0.24 5.59
CA ILE A 389 -2.70 -0.74 4.92
C ILE A 389 -1.41 -0.07 4.45
N GLY A 390 -1.49 1.12 3.83
CA GLY A 390 -0.35 1.87 3.29
C GLY A 390 0.69 2.22 4.35
N GLU A 391 0.25 2.61 5.54
CA GLU A 391 1.14 2.87 6.69
C GLU A 391 1.94 1.63 7.15
N ARG A 392 1.47 0.43 6.82
CA ARG A 392 2.04 -0.84 7.27
C ARG A 392 2.79 -1.61 6.19
N LEU A 393 2.68 -1.22 4.92
CA LEU A 393 3.33 -1.93 3.83
C LEU A 393 4.74 -1.41 3.59
N ALA A 394 5.72 -2.14 4.10
CA ALA A 394 7.14 -1.83 3.91
C ALA A 394 7.71 -2.31 2.55
N ARG A 395 6.93 -3.04 1.72
CA ARG A 395 7.49 -3.74 0.55
C ARG A 395 6.62 -3.67 -0.70
N PRO A 396 7.23 -3.61 -1.92
CA PRO A 396 6.55 -3.86 -3.18
C PRO A 396 5.90 -5.25 -3.21
N MET A 397 4.78 -5.37 -3.93
CA MET A 397 4.00 -6.61 -4.02
C MET A 397 4.83 -7.82 -4.48
N ILE A 398 5.78 -7.61 -5.38
CA ILE A 398 6.66 -8.65 -5.93
C ILE A 398 7.64 -9.21 -4.89
N LEU A 399 8.02 -8.38 -3.95
CA LEU A 399 8.95 -8.72 -2.87
C LEU A 399 8.22 -9.11 -1.57
N ILE A 400 6.96 -9.52 -1.63
CA ILE A 400 6.40 -10.22 -0.49
C ILE A 400 7.20 -11.50 -0.36
N GLY A 401 8.42 -11.26 0.10
CA GLY A 401 9.48 -12.23 0.11
C GLY A 401 10.90 -11.74 0.24
N ALA A 402 11.23 -10.48 0.12
CA ALA A 402 12.61 -10.01 0.28
C ALA A 402 12.79 -9.08 1.48
N THR A 403 13.89 -9.24 2.20
CA THR A 403 14.26 -8.40 3.34
C THR A 403 14.43 -6.94 2.95
N ALA A 404 13.68 -6.05 3.61
CA ALA A 404 13.74 -4.63 3.38
C ALA A 404 15.09 -4.04 3.81
N HIS A 405 15.81 -3.46 2.86
CA HIS A 405 16.68 -2.33 3.14
C HIS A 405 15.86 -1.07 2.87
N ASN A 406 15.62 -0.28 3.93
CA ASN A 406 14.96 1.02 3.87
C ASN A 406 15.65 1.92 2.84
N GLN A 407 14.97 2.24 1.76
CA GLN A 407 15.18 3.49 1.03
C GLN A 407 13.82 4.11 0.78
N LEU A 408 13.53 5.12 1.59
CA LEU A 408 12.45 6.08 1.38
C LEU A 408 12.66 6.78 0.04
N VAL A 409 11.76 6.53 -0.90
CA VAL A 409 11.65 7.34 -2.11
C VAL A 409 10.62 8.44 -1.81
N ASN A 410 11.08 9.69 -1.88
CA ASN A 410 10.29 10.91 -1.78
C ASN A 410 9.00 10.83 -2.62
N SER A 411 7.88 10.93 -1.95
CA SER A 411 6.55 11.03 -2.54
C SER A 411 6.29 12.47 -2.99
N ASN A 412 6.67 12.79 -4.22
CA ASN A 412 6.15 13.98 -4.91
C ASN A 412 6.10 13.71 -6.41
N PHE A 413 5.16 12.86 -6.85
CA PHE A 413 4.73 12.80 -8.25
C PHE A 413 3.32 12.21 -8.32
N ALA A 414 2.36 13.05 -8.69
CA ALA A 414 1.09 12.57 -9.23
C ALA A 414 1.36 11.77 -10.52
N PRO A 415 0.64 10.68 -10.80
CA PRO A 415 0.95 9.83 -11.94
C PRO A 415 0.74 10.60 -13.25
N LYS A 416 1.82 11.00 -13.91
CA LYS A 416 1.81 11.71 -15.21
C LYS A 416 1.06 10.97 -16.33
N TRP A 417 0.69 9.73 -16.14
CA TRP A 417 -0.02 8.93 -17.13
C TRP A 417 -1.56 9.03 -17.06
N ALA A 418 -2.12 9.57 -15.98
CA ALA A 418 -3.56 9.77 -15.84
C ALA A 418 -4.05 11.10 -16.44
N VAL A 419 -3.17 12.06 -16.73
CA VAL A 419 -3.53 13.43 -17.15
C VAL A 419 -3.54 13.63 -18.68
N ASN A 420 -2.92 12.75 -19.46
CA ASN A 420 -2.80 12.93 -20.91
C ASN A 420 -3.88 12.19 -21.74
N GLY A 421 -5.06 11.99 -21.21
CA GLY A 421 -6.16 11.27 -21.88
C GLY A 421 -7.36 12.11 -22.33
N ILE A 422 -7.35 13.43 -22.16
CA ILE A 422 -8.48 14.28 -22.58
C ILE A 422 -7.91 15.49 -23.34
N LEU A 423 -7.91 15.38 -24.66
CA LEU A 423 -8.10 16.42 -25.67
C LEU A 423 -7.64 15.88 -27.04
N GLY A 424 -8.58 15.66 -27.95
CA GLY A 424 -8.24 15.40 -29.33
C GLY A 424 -9.31 14.62 -30.12
N PHE A 425 -10.57 15.07 -30.12
CA PHE A 425 -11.49 14.77 -31.20
C PHE A 425 -11.48 15.96 -32.16
N SER A 426 -10.89 15.79 -33.34
CA SER A 426 -11.29 16.53 -34.52
C SER A 426 -11.08 15.69 -35.76
N ARG A 427 -12.05 15.83 -36.62
CA ARG A 427 -12.44 15.07 -37.81
C ARG A 427 -11.37 14.96 -38.90
N GLY A 428 -11.26 13.77 -39.45
CA GLY A 428 -11.35 13.44 -40.88
C GLY A 428 -10.28 13.99 -41.82
N LYS A 429 -9.55 13.07 -42.44
CA LYS A 429 -9.48 12.87 -43.90
C LYS A 429 -8.58 11.69 -44.24
N THR A 430 -9.12 10.79 -45.01
CA THR A 430 -8.51 9.66 -45.70
C THR A 430 -7.47 10.12 -46.74
N VAL A 431 -6.26 9.51 -46.74
CA VAL A 431 -5.47 9.28 -47.98
C VAL A 431 -4.59 8.05 -47.74
N SER A 432 -4.68 7.12 -48.69
CA SER A 432 -3.93 5.85 -48.78
C SER A 432 -2.53 6.02 -49.39
N PRO A 433 -1.73 4.93 -49.47
CA PRO A 433 -0.27 5.00 -49.29
C PRO A 433 0.51 4.92 -50.61
N HIS A 434 1.74 5.38 -50.58
CA HIS A 434 2.76 4.97 -51.58
C HIS A 434 4.07 4.57 -50.87
N ILE A 435 4.48 3.37 -51.22
CA ILE A 435 5.72 2.70 -50.96
C ILE A 435 6.84 3.34 -51.82
N THR A 436 7.96 3.67 -51.26
CA THR A 436 9.27 3.62 -51.96
C THR A 436 10.42 3.34 -50.97
N THR A 437 11.12 2.28 -51.26
CA THR A 437 12.39 1.83 -50.74
C THR A 437 13.55 2.72 -51.25
N ALA A 438 14.51 3.08 -50.41
CA ALA A 438 15.89 3.27 -50.81
C ALA A 438 16.87 3.22 -49.64
N ALA A 439 18.03 2.65 -49.94
CA ALA A 439 19.09 2.16 -49.09
C ALA A 439 20.00 3.24 -48.51
N MET A 440 20.77 2.78 -47.52
CA MET A 440 21.89 3.47 -46.86
C MET A 440 22.98 4.03 -47.82
N PRO A 441 23.89 4.95 -47.40
CA PRO A 441 25.08 4.47 -46.72
C PRO A 441 25.63 5.32 -45.54
N ILE A 442 26.55 4.68 -44.83
CA ILE A 442 27.42 5.10 -43.74
C ILE A 442 28.42 6.18 -44.20
N ALA A 443 28.69 7.23 -43.40
CA ALA A 443 29.97 7.92 -43.38
C ALA A 443 30.25 8.66 -42.07
N ASN A 444 31.50 8.53 -41.66
CA ASN A 444 32.23 8.99 -40.49
C ASN A 444 32.37 10.53 -40.33
N SER A 445 32.56 10.89 -39.07
CA SER A 445 33.52 11.87 -38.55
C SER A 445 33.25 13.37 -38.69
N ARG A 446 33.28 14.08 -37.60
CA ARG A 446 34.24 15.14 -37.20
C ARG A 446 33.65 16.03 -36.08
N ARG A 447 34.45 16.14 -35.03
CA ARG A 447 34.31 17.14 -33.97
C ARG A 447 34.29 18.55 -34.58
N ARG A 448 33.36 19.40 -34.13
CA ARG A 448 33.52 20.88 -34.25
C ARG A 448 33.17 21.52 -32.93
N SER A 449 34.15 22.23 -32.40
CA SER A 449 34.12 23.18 -31.30
C SER A 449 33.21 24.36 -31.61
N PHE A 450 32.39 24.79 -30.62
CA PHE A 450 31.64 26.04 -30.68
C PHE A 450 32.35 27.13 -29.88
N PRO A 451 32.34 28.38 -30.35
CA PRO A 451 33.00 29.50 -29.70
C PRO A 451 32.17 30.10 -28.57
N ALA A 452 32.87 30.60 -27.56
CA ALA A 452 32.36 31.35 -26.44
C ALA A 452 31.74 32.68 -26.87
N TYR A 453 30.50 32.95 -26.47
CA TYR A 453 29.90 34.29 -26.55
C TYR A 453 30.11 35.01 -25.22
N THR A 454 30.83 36.12 -25.29
CA THR A 454 31.01 37.12 -24.24
C THR A 454 29.75 37.97 -24.15
N LEU A 455 29.05 37.96 -23.03
CA LEU A 455 27.94 38.87 -22.71
C LEU A 455 28.45 40.03 -21.86
N LEU A 456 28.26 41.22 -22.36
CA LEU A 456 28.44 42.50 -21.67
C LEU A 456 27.30 42.74 -20.65
N PRO A 457 27.53 43.43 -19.53
CA PRO A 457 26.53 43.63 -18.50
C PRO A 457 25.63 44.84 -18.81
N HIS A 458 24.31 44.61 -18.89
CA HIS A 458 23.32 45.66 -18.76
C HIS A 458 22.93 45.86 -17.29
N SER A 459 23.23 47.02 -16.79
CA SER A 459 22.84 47.52 -15.48
C SER A 459 21.32 47.76 -15.41
N PHE A 460 20.58 46.97 -14.64
CA PHE A 460 19.25 47.32 -14.13
C PHE A 460 19.37 47.65 -12.65
N THR A 461 19.05 48.89 -12.31
CA THR A 461 18.90 49.36 -10.95
C THR A 461 17.60 48.85 -10.37
N HIS A 462 17.67 47.96 -9.37
CA HIS A 462 16.56 47.60 -8.52
C HIS A 462 16.55 48.44 -7.22
N PRO A 463 15.39 48.83 -6.70
CA PRO A 463 15.30 49.58 -5.46
C PRO A 463 15.60 48.68 -4.24
N HIS A 464 16.15 49.31 -3.23
CA HIS A 464 16.67 48.80 -1.96
C HIS A 464 15.82 47.71 -1.34
N SER A 465 16.38 46.46 -1.22
CA SER A 465 15.94 45.50 -0.23
C SER A 465 16.62 45.76 1.12
N PRO A 466 15.94 45.54 2.27
CA PRO A 466 16.55 45.81 3.58
C PRO A 466 17.74 44.85 3.80
N GLN A 467 18.86 45.47 4.22
CA GLN A 467 20.05 44.75 4.58
C GLN A 467 19.83 43.84 5.78
N HIS A 468 19.87 42.52 5.60
CA HIS A 468 19.96 41.58 6.69
C HIS A 468 21.31 41.71 7.39
N PRO A 469 21.37 41.73 8.73
CA PRO A 469 22.64 41.78 9.45
C PRO A 469 23.47 40.53 9.14
N HIS A 470 24.72 40.74 8.75
CA HIS A 470 25.68 39.66 8.51
C HIS A 470 25.98 38.90 9.80
N VAL A 471 25.37 37.74 10.01
CA VAL A 471 25.75 36.82 11.08
C VAL A 471 27.11 36.20 10.73
N ARG A 472 28.15 36.59 11.45
CA ARG A 472 29.51 36.05 11.30
C ARG A 472 29.56 34.63 11.89
N TRP A 473 29.42 33.62 11.05
CA TRP A 473 29.58 32.22 11.44
C TRP A 473 31.02 31.92 11.82
N LYS A 474 31.29 31.55 13.07
CA LYS A 474 32.56 30.95 13.46
C LYS A 474 32.55 29.49 13.02
N HIS A 475 33.08 29.18 11.86
CA HIS A 475 33.31 27.81 11.42
C HIS A 475 34.46 27.20 12.19
N THR A 476 34.20 26.22 13.02
CA THR A 476 35.23 25.51 13.79
C THR A 476 35.67 24.20 13.16
N THR A 477 35.01 23.72 12.08
CA THR A 477 35.45 22.53 11.35
C THR A 477 35.11 22.68 9.85
N SER A 478 36.05 22.33 8.98
CA SER A 478 35.90 22.35 7.52
C SER A 478 35.29 21.07 6.94
N ASN A 479 34.96 20.05 7.77
CA ASN A 479 34.53 18.73 7.32
C ASN A 479 33.07 18.45 7.65
N LEU A 480 32.35 17.85 6.68
CA LEU A 480 31.00 17.35 6.88
C LEU A 480 31.03 16.14 7.84
N THR A 481 30.27 16.20 8.94
CA THR A 481 30.32 15.20 10.00
C THR A 481 29.74 13.83 9.61
N HIS A 482 28.82 13.81 8.64
CA HIS A 482 28.14 12.60 8.16
C HIS A 482 28.74 12.00 6.88
N ILE A 483 29.92 12.50 6.45
CA ILE A 483 30.63 11.98 5.29
C ILE A 483 32.02 11.51 5.72
N ASP A 484 32.37 10.29 5.36
CA ASP A 484 33.71 9.76 5.56
C ASP A 484 34.69 10.48 4.62
N PRO A 485 35.71 11.21 5.15
CA PRO A 485 36.59 12.04 4.33
C PRO A 485 37.49 11.23 3.40
N LYS A 486 37.70 9.93 3.66
CA LYS A 486 38.54 9.05 2.82
C LYS A 486 37.76 8.37 1.71
N THR A 487 36.51 8.01 1.96
CA THR A 487 35.71 7.22 1.01
C THR A 487 34.57 8.00 0.36
N GLY A 488 34.24 9.20 0.84
CA GLY A 488 33.10 10.00 0.40
C GLY A 488 31.72 9.39 0.74
N ARG A 489 31.68 8.30 1.51
CA ARG A 489 30.44 7.61 1.85
C ARG A 489 29.73 8.26 3.03
N ALA A 490 28.41 8.30 2.98
CA ALA A 490 27.60 8.72 4.12
C ALA A 490 27.72 7.71 5.26
N ARG A 491 27.89 8.21 6.48
CA ARG A 491 27.92 7.40 7.71
C ARG A 491 27.27 8.15 8.87
N MET A 492 26.66 7.42 9.77
CA MET A 492 26.19 7.95 11.04
C MET A 492 27.39 8.26 11.94
N VAL A 493 27.35 9.39 12.65
CA VAL A 493 28.46 9.81 13.56
C VAL A 493 28.50 8.86 14.75
N ASP A 494 29.70 8.33 15.06
CA ASP A 494 29.92 7.56 16.29
C ASP A 494 29.93 8.50 17.51
N VAL A 495 28.99 8.28 18.42
CA VAL A 495 28.83 9.04 19.66
C VAL A 495 29.18 8.21 20.92
N SER A 496 29.68 6.98 20.74
CA SER A 496 29.94 6.04 21.82
C SER A 496 30.93 6.58 22.87
N HIS A 497 31.84 7.45 22.43
CA HIS A 497 32.89 8.08 23.26
C HIS A 497 32.42 9.30 24.07
N LYS A 498 31.15 9.76 23.87
CA LYS A 498 30.60 10.93 24.59
C LYS A 498 29.85 10.49 25.83
N ASP A 499 29.88 11.32 26.86
CA ASP A 499 29.09 11.11 28.07
C ASP A 499 27.60 11.37 27.81
N VAL A 500 26.77 10.67 28.60
CA VAL A 500 25.33 10.91 28.62
C VAL A 500 25.07 12.19 29.42
N THR A 501 24.47 13.21 28.78
CA THR A 501 24.12 14.47 29.40
C THR A 501 22.65 14.81 29.12
N GLN A 502 22.06 15.64 30.00
CA GLN A 502 20.74 16.24 29.71
C GLN A 502 20.89 17.22 28.57
N ARG A 503 20.02 17.10 27.55
CA ARG A 503 20.03 17.92 26.35
C ARG A 503 18.65 18.42 26.05
N SER A 504 18.58 19.67 25.62
CA SER A 504 17.35 20.31 25.19
C SER A 504 17.58 21.07 23.88
N ALA A 505 16.60 21.07 22.99
CA ALA A 505 16.57 21.93 21.83
C ALA A 505 15.16 22.48 21.62
N THR A 506 15.07 23.74 21.23
CA THR A 506 13.84 24.40 20.81
C THR A 506 14.00 24.86 19.37
N ALA A 507 13.03 24.47 18.52
CA ALA A 507 12.90 24.96 17.17
C ALA A 507 11.63 25.81 17.05
N VAL A 508 11.69 26.84 16.25
CA VAL A 508 10.58 27.75 15.98
C VAL A 508 10.33 27.87 14.49
N GLY A 509 9.18 28.36 14.11
CA GLY A 509 8.79 28.68 12.75
C GLY A 509 7.40 29.29 12.72
N ARG A 510 6.97 29.78 11.58
CA ARG A 510 5.60 30.30 11.43
C ARG A 510 5.00 29.96 10.07
N ILE A 511 3.68 29.89 10.01
CA ILE A 511 2.93 29.83 8.77
C ILE A 511 2.10 31.10 8.64
N LEU A 512 2.28 31.82 7.52
CA LEU A 512 1.43 32.94 7.12
C LEU A 512 0.15 32.37 6.52
N ILE A 513 -0.99 32.92 6.94
CA ILE A 513 -2.32 32.48 6.49
C ILE A 513 -3.19 33.69 6.19
N PRO A 514 -4.13 33.63 5.24
CA PRO A 514 -5.07 34.68 4.98
C PRO A 514 -6.01 34.94 6.18
N GLU A 515 -6.52 36.15 6.32
CA GLU A 515 -7.40 36.55 7.41
C GLU A 515 -8.61 35.62 7.60
N HIS A 516 -9.27 35.22 6.52
CA HIS A 516 -10.43 34.32 6.61
C HIS A 516 -10.07 32.94 7.20
N ALA A 517 -8.86 32.40 6.90
CA ALA A 517 -8.37 31.16 7.48
C ALA A 517 -8.00 31.34 8.95
N TYR A 518 -7.41 32.50 9.31
CA TYR A 518 -7.11 32.86 10.69
C TYR A 518 -8.38 32.88 11.55
N ARG A 519 -9.43 33.53 11.08
CA ARG A 519 -10.74 33.56 11.76
C ARG A 519 -11.36 32.17 11.94
N LEU A 520 -11.17 31.29 10.98
CA LEU A 520 -11.66 29.92 11.08
C LEU A 520 -10.99 29.13 12.21
N ILE A 521 -9.71 29.36 12.49
CA ILE A 521 -8.97 28.64 13.53
C ILE A 521 -9.07 29.29 14.91
N THR A 522 -9.29 30.63 14.97
CA THR A 522 -9.42 31.35 16.22
C THR A 522 -10.87 31.44 16.72
N GLY A 523 -11.85 31.21 15.83
CA GLY A 523 -13.28 31.33 16.16
C GLY A 523 -13.79 32.75 16.23
N GLU A 524 -13.06 33.77 15.73
CA GLU A 524 -13.48 35.16 15.70
C GLU A 524 -14.58 35.38 14.67
N THR A 525 -15.76 35.82 15.12
CA THR A 525 -16.88 36.19 14.25
C THR A 525 -16.77 37.66 13.89
N SER A 526 -16.95 38.02 12.61
CA SER A 526 -16.99 39.40 12.13
C SER A 526 -18.14 40.16 12.76
N SER A 527 -17.85 41.16 13.60
CA SER A 527 -18.79 42.20 13.94
C SER A 527 -18.79 43.23 12.81
N GLY A 528 -19.85 43.25 11.99
CA GLY A 528 -20.17 44.37 11.10
C GLY A 528 -20.08 44.08 9.60
N SER A 529 -21.14 43.60 9.00
CA SER A 529 -21.94 44.21 7.92
C SER A 529 -22.97 43.19 7.40
N SER A 530 -24.22 43.65 7.46
CA SER A 530 -25.40 42.89 7.08
C SER A 530 -25.52 42.73 5.56
N HIS A 531 -25.50 41.48 5.07
CA HIS A 531 -26.26 41.11 3.88
C HIS A 531 -27.11 39.89 4.22
N LYS A 532 -28.43 40.16 4.28
CA LYS A 532 -29.49 39.17 4.50
C LYS A 532 -29.63 38.27 3.28
N ILE A 533 -29.60 36.99 3.52
CA ILE A 533 -30.18 35.96 2.65
C ILE A 533 -31.24 35.23 3.49
N PRO A 534 -32.49 35.03 3.00
CA PRO A 534 -33.63 34.59 3.79
C PRO A 534 -33.58 33.11 4.17
N PRO A 535 -34.25 32.69 5.25
CA PRO A 535 -34.23 31.33 5.77
C PRO A 535 -35.28 30.46 5.06
N SER A 536 -34.92 29.21 4.73
CA SER A 536 -35.90 28.15 4.49
C SER A 536 -36.11 27.36 5.78
N GLU A 537 -37.36 27.30 6.15
CA GLU A 537 -37.91 26.59 7.31
C GLU A 537 -37.72 25.09 7.23
N TYR A 538 -37.32 24.48 8.33
CA TYR A 538 -37.88 23.21 8.80
C TYR A 538 -37.76 23.15 10.34
N THR A 539 -38.89 23.20 10.96
CA THR A 539 -39.17 22.99 12.39
C THR A 539 -39.19 21.51 12.71
N THR A 540 -38.62 21.08 13.82
CA THR A 540 -39.33 20.21 14.79
C THR A 540 -38.68 20.33 16.18
N LYS A 541 -39.57 20.41 17.14
CA LYS A 541 -39.42 20.52 18.60
C LYS A 541 -38.91 19.24 19.22
N ASN A 542 -38.17 19.26 20.30
CA ASN A 542 -38.70 18.93 21.64
C ASN A 542 -37.65 19.12 22.75
N ASP A 543 -38.20 19.66 23.83
CA ASP A 543 -37.60 19.98 25.10
C ASP A 543 -37.15 18.77 25.92
N SER A 544 -36.13 18.95 26.77
CA SER A 544 -36.34 18.83 28.22
C SER A 544 -35.06 19.15 29.01
N VAL A 545 -35.26 19.95 29.98
CA VAL A 545 -34.41 20.52 31.02
C VAL A 545 -33.96 19.49 32.02
N VAL A 546 -32.69 19.49 32.44
CA VAL A 546 -32.30 19.25 33.85
C VAL A 546 -31.07 20.11 34.18
N SER A 547 -31.23 20.97 35.13
CA SER A 547 -30.26 21.81 35.85
C SER A 547 -29.56 20.97 36.94
N GLN A 548 -28.24 21.12 37.10
CA GLN A 548 -27.59 21.07 38.43
C GLN A 548 -26.21 21.76 38.43
N GLU A 549 -26.09 22.60 39.30
CA GLU A 549 -25.16 23.38 40.10
C GLU A 549 -23.65 23.37 39.81
N ARG A 550 -23.15 24.61 39.93
CA ARG A 550 -21.74 25.05 39.83
C ARG A 550 -20.95 24.67 41.09
N ASP A 551 -19.68 24.32 40.88
CA ASP A 551 -18.67 24.62 41.88
C ASP A 551 -17.56 25.49 41.25
N GLN A 552 -17.15 26.53 41.99
CA GLN A 552 -16.27 27.62 41.56
C GLN A 552 -14.85 27.32 42.05
N ASN A 553 -13.88 27.25 41.15
CA ASN A 553 -12.54 27.86 41.27
C ASN A 553 -11.53 27.16 40.36
N THR A 554 -11.42 27.66 39.14
CA THR A 554 -10.17 27.64 38.35
C THR A 554 -10.39 28.60 37.16
N PRO A 555 -9.42 29.41 36.71
CA PRO A 555 -9.65 30.32 35.60
C PRO A 555 -9.70 29.54 34.29
N ALA A 556 -10.92 29.34 33.81
CA ALA A 556 -11.17 28.70 32.53
C ALA A 556 -10.98 29.72 31.40
N VAL A 557 -10.05 29.47 30.52
CA VAL A 557 -10.03 30.04 29.18
C VAL A 557 -11.27 29.50 28.45
N THR A 558 -12.31 30.33 28.37
CA THR A 558 -13.58 30.02 27.73
C THR A 558 -13.40 29.93 26.22
N ARG A 559 -13.33 28.71 25.68
CA ARG A 559 -13.55 28.44 24.26
C ARG A 559 -15.07 28.31 24.01
N LYS A 560 -15.72 29.36 23.44
CA LYS A 560 -17.04 29.24 22.83
C LYS A 560 -16.87 29.12 21.32
N GLY A 561 -16.84 27.87 20.79
CA GLY A 561 -16.95 27.62 19.36
C GLY A 561 -17.87 26.43 19.15
N LYS A 562 -18.82 26.54 18.22
CA LYS A 562 -19.74 25.45 17.85
C LYS A 562 -18.96 24.26 17.32
N PRO A 563 -19.33 23.01 17.65
CA PRO A 563 -18.66 21.80 17.14
C PRO A 563 -19.04 21.59 15.67
N GLY A 564 -18.06 21.78 14.76
CA GLY A 564 -18.30 21.58 13.33
C GLY A 564 -17.09 21.30 12.44
N LYS A 565 -15.86 21.51 12.92
CA LYS A 565 -14.63 21.11 12.22
C LYS A 565 -13.55 20.83 13.27
N GLY A 566 -12.77 19.75 13.10
CA GLY A 566 -11.72 19.34 14.03
C GLY A 566 -10.76 20.51 14.36
N ASP A 567 -10.29 20.56 15.61
CA ASP A 567 -9.36 21.59 16.10
C ASP A 567 -8.03 21.49 15.34
N VAL A 568 -7.78 22.43 14.44
CA VAL A 568 -6.58 22.51 13.58
C VAL A 568 -5.33 22.59 14.44
N LEU A 569 -5.34 23.41 15.49
CA LEU A 569 -4.17 23.63 16.34
C LEU A 569 -3.87 22.40 17.21
N ALA A 570 -4.89 21.76 17.79
CA ALA A 570 -4.70 20.54 18.56
C ALA A 570 -4.19 19.39 17.68
N THR A 571 -4.69 19.27 16.45
CA THR A 571 -4.21 18.27 15.50
C THR A 571 -2.76 18.51 15.10
N ALA A 572 -2.38 19.77 14.83
CA ALA A 572 -1.02 20.16 14.51
C ALA A 572 -0.05 19.92 15.67
N GLN A 573 -0.48 20.20 16.91
CA GLN A 573 0.28 19.92 18.13
C GLN A 573 0.60 18.44 18.27
N LEU A 574 -0.40 17.57 18.14
CA LEU A 574 -0.23 16.12 18.21
C LEU A 574 0.68 15.62 17.09
N ALA A 575 0.53 16.13 15.87
CA ALA A 575 1.37 15.77 14.74
C ALA A 575 2.84 16.13 14.99
N GLY A 576 3.11 17.33 15.55
CA GLY A 576 4.45 17.75 15.93
C GLY A 576 5.07 16.83 17.01
N ILE A 577 4.32 16.49 18.05
CA ILE A 577 4.78 15.54 19.10
C ILE A 577 5.11 14.18 18.50
N MET A 578 4.26 13.67 17.62
CA MET A 578 4.50 12.39 16.95
C MET A 578 5.70 12.43 16.01
N ALA A 579 5.94 13.55 15.36
CA ALA A 579 7.08 13.75 14.47
C ALA A 579 8.41 13.74 15.22
N ALA A 580 8.50 14.41 16.37
CA ALA A 580 9.68 14.34 17.23
C ALA A 580 10.04 12.89 17.58
N LYS A 581 9.06 12.07 17.94
CA LYS A 581 9.24 10.66 18.29
C LYS A 581 9.68 9.76 17.13
N ARG A 582 9.51 10.22 15.88
CA ARG A 582 9.83 9.51 14.66
C ARG A 582 10.96 10.14 13.85
N THR A 583 11.73 11.04 14.42
CA THR A 583 12.77 11.78 13.70
C THR A 583 13.81 10.83 13.11
N SER A 584 14.25 9.81 13.84
CA SER A 584 15.19 8.80 13.31
C SER A 584 14.62 7.97 12.16
N ASP A 585 13.30 7.84 12.05
CA ASP A 585 12.64 7.19 10.91
C ASP A 585 12.58 8.10 9.68
N LEU A 586 12.60 9.42 9.87
CA LEU A 586 12.50 10.43 8.82
C LEU A 586 13.86 10.92 8.32
N ILE A 587 14.86 11.03 9.22
CA ILE A 587 16.19 11.55 8.92
C ILE A 587 17.21 10.40 8.99
N PRO A 588 17.73 9.91 7.85
CA PRO A 588 18.45 8.63 7.76
C PRO A 588 19.68 8.49 8.65
N LEU A 589 20.38 9.59 8.99
CA LEU A 589 21.60 9.58 9.77
C LEU A 589 21.40 10.07 11.23
N CYS A 590 20.16 10.29 11.65
CA CYS A 590 19.82 10.59 13.03
C CYS A 590 19.83 9.33 13.90
N HIS A 591 20.36 9.45 15.11
CA HIS A 591 20.32 8.40 16.10
C HIS A 591 18.88 8.26 16.66
N PRO A 592 18.38 7.04 16.89
CA PRO A 592 17.15 6.85 17.67
C PRO A 592 17.43 7.23 19.13
N LEU A 593 16.79 8.31 19.59
CA LEU A 593 17.04 8.86 20.93
C LEU A 593 15.90 8.55 21.90
N PRO A 594 16.21 8.25 23.19
CA PRO A 594 15.21 8.12 24.23
C PRO A 594 14.69 9.52 24.63
N ILE A 595 13.68 10.01 23.92
CA ILE A 595 13.08 11.32 24.20
C ILE A 595 12.34 11.27 25.53
N THR A 596 12.66 12.22 26.42
CA THR A 596 12.07 12.32 27.78
C THR A 596 10.92 13.32 27.82
N HIS A 597 10.93 14.33 26.94
CA HIS A 597 9.92 15.36 26.89
C HIS A 597 9.79 15.97 25.49
N VAL A 598 8.55 16.24 25.06
CA VAL A 598 8.22 17.00 23.84
C VAL A 598 7.10 17.96 24.20
N ASP A 599 7.33 19.25 23.95
CA ASP A 599 6.32 20.30 24.06
C ASP A 599 6.22 21.05 22.73
N VAL A 600 5.01 21.19 22.20
CA VAL A 600 4.73 21.89 20.94
C VAL A 600 3.64 22.92 21.20
N VAL A 601 4.00 24.18 21.13
CA VAL A 601 3.11 25.33 21.36
C VAL A 601 2.79 25.99 20.04
N LEU A 602 1.51 26.28 19.80
CA LEU A 602 0.98 26.90 18.59
C LEU A 602 0.23 28.19 18.96
N GLU A 603 0.73 29.30 18.48
CA GLU A 603 0.21 30.64 18.84
C GLU A 603 -0.25 31.40 17.58
N PRO A 604 -1.56 31.56 17.38
CA PRO A 604 -2.09 32.48 16.38
C PRO A 604 -1.68 33.90 16.70
N SER A 605 -1.20 34.66 15.72
CA SER A 605 -0.77 36.04 15.90
C SER A 605 -1.15 36.94 14.72
N VAL A 606 -1.39 38.19 14.99
CA VAL A 606 -1.62 39.26 13.98
C VAL A 606 -0.55 40.31 14.16
N THR A 607 0.19 40.60 13.09
CA THR A 607 1.20 41.66 13.08
C THR A 607 0.73 42.80 12.16
N HIS A 608 0.60 44.00 12.68
CA HIS A 608 0.26 45.18 11.88
C HIS A 608 1.52 45.79 11.29
N GLN A 609 1.55 45.95 9.97
CA GLN A 609 2.64 46.67 9.27
C GLN A 609 2.39 48.19 9.30
N PRO A 610 3.45 49.02 9.20
CA PRO A 610 3.33 50.48 9.16
C PRO A 610 2.42 51.01 8.05
N GLU A 611 2.26 50.22 6.97
CA GLU A 611 1.43 50.54 5.80
C GLU A 611 -0.06 50.15 5.98
N GLY A 612 -0.48 49.74 7.17
CA GLY A 612 -1.87 49.43 7.49
C GLY A 612 -2.35 48.03 7.15
N HIS A 613 -1.49 47.16 6.58
CA HIS A 613 -1.82 45.79 6.30
C HIS A 613 -1.57 44.87 7.51
N ALA A 614 -2.55 44.00 7.83
CA ALA A 614 -2.43 43.02 8.88
C ALA A 614 -1.93 41.68 8.32
N ILE A 615 -0.83 41.17 8.87
CA ILE A 615 -0.30 39.81 8.57
C ILE A 615 -0.79 38.83 9.63
N HIS A 616 -1.57 37.87 9.21
CA HIS A 616 -2.09 36.81 10.08
C HIS A 616 -1.16 35.58 10.00
N SER A 617 -0.79 35.02 11.12
CA SER A 617 0.12 33.85 11.16
C SER A 617 -0.20 32.95 12.35
N VAL A 618 0.35 31.72 12.29
CA VAL A 618 0.46 30.83 13.43
C VAL A 618 1.95 30.56 13.66
N ARG A 619 2.45 30.93 14.82
CA ARG A 619 3.81 30.63 15.28
C ARG A 619 3.82 29.26 15.95
N VAL A 620 4.88 28.49 15.68
CA VAL A 620 5.17 27.20 16.32
C VAL A 620 6.44 27.33 17.12
N SER A 621 6.43 26.80 18.35
CA SER A 621 7.60 26.56 19.18
C SER A 621 7.60 25.09 19.64
N ALA A 622 8.63 24.33 19.28
CA ALA A 622 8.75 22.92 19.61
C ALA A 622 10.01 22.69 20.44
N THR A 623 9.83 22.27 21.69
CA THR A 623 10.93 21.95 22.62
C THR A 623 11.00 20.46 22.88
N VAL A 624 12.19 19.89 22.67
CA VAL A 624 12.46 18.46 22.88
C VAL A 624 13.60 18.29 23.89
N ARG A 625 13.48 17.31 24.81
CA ARG A 625 14.50 16.97 25.80
C ARG A 625 14.84 15.48 25.77
N THR A 626 16.10 15.18 26.05
CA THR A 626 16.61 13.80 26.17
C THR A 626 17.76 13.74 27.16
N ALA A 627 18.00 12.57 27.73
CA ALA A 627 19.25 12.21 28.41
C ALA A 627 20.03 11.29 27.46
N SER A 628 20.98 11.86 26.70
CA SER A 628 21.68 11.09 25.65
C SER A 628 23.06 11.67 25.30
N ARG A 629 23.79 10.97 24.40
CA ARG A 629 25.13 11.31 23.92
C ARG A 629 25.17 12.31 22.79
N THR A 630 23.99 12.59 22.16
CA THR A 630 23.85 13.57 21.08
C THR A 630 22.66 14.49 21.32
N GLY A 631 22.60 15.64 20.62
CA GLY A 631 21.53 16.64 20.75
C GLY A 631 20.23 16.20 20.10
N VAL A 632 19.17 16.96 20.38
CA VAL A 632 17.79 16.74 19.88
C VAL A 632 17.33 17.89 18.96
N GLU A 633 18.27 18.53 18.30
CA GLU A 633 17.98 19.63 17.37
C GLU A 633 17.11 19.16 16.20
N MET A 634 17.37 17.95 15.69
CA MET A 634 16.60 17.39 14.57
C MET A 634 15.19 17.00 15.01
N GLU A 635 15.01 16.48 16.19
CA GLU A 635 13.71 16.17 16.78
C GLU A 635 12.85 17.43 16.93
N ALA A 636 13.44 18.52 17.41
CA ALA A 636 12.76 19.81 17.57
C ALA A 636 12.38 20.41 16.19
N LEU A 637 13.31 20.41 15.22
CA LEU A 637 13.04 20.88 13.86
C LEU A 637 11.95 20.06 13.17
N THR A 638 11.99 18.73 13.31
CA THR A 638 10.99 17.84 12.72
C THR A 638 9.61 18.09 13.33
N ALA A 639 9.54 18.28 14.66
CA ALA A 639 8.30 18.64 15.34
C ALA A 639 7.70 19.93 14.83
N ALA A 640 8.49 21.00 14.73
CA ALA A 640 8.03 22.31 14.27
C ALA A 640 7.56 22.25 12.81
N ASN A 641 8.35 21.62 11.90
CA ASN A 641 7.98 21.48 10.50
C ASN A 641 6.68 20.70 10.29
N VAL A 642 6.51 19.55 10.97
CA VAL A 642 5.32 18.73 10.77
C VAL A 642 4.08 19.40 11.37
N ALA A 643 4.21 20.15 12.46
CA ALA A 643 3.11 20.96 12.98
C ALA A 643 2.65 22.02 11.96
N LEU A 644 3.59 22.76 11.35
CA LEU A 644 3.28 23.76 10.31
C LEU A 644 2.68 23.13 9.04
N LEU A 645 3.21 22.01 8.60
CA LEU A 645 2.67 21.24 7.47
C LEU A 645 1.25 20.72 7.75
N THR A 646 0.96 20.36 8.99
CA THR A 646 -0.38 19.90 9.38
C THR A 646 -1.38 21.05 9.34
N ILE A 647 -1.00 22.28 9.79
CA ILE A 647 -1.84 23.47 9.62
C ILE A 647 -2.09 23.70 8.13
N TRP A 648 -1.05 23.64 7.30
CA TRP A 648 -1.17 23.77 5.84
C TRP A 648 -2.16 22.75 5.26
N ASP A 649 -2.01 21.49 5.59
CA ASP A 649 -2.86 20.41 5.08
C ASP A 649 -4.33 20.62 5.45
N MET A 650 -4.61 21.01 6.68
CA MET A 650 -5.97 21.24 7.14
C MET A 650 -6.62 22.50 6.57
N LEU A 651 -5.83 23.51 6.20
CA LEU A 651 -6.33 24.78 5.65
C LEU A 651 -6.21 24.89 4.12
N LYS A 652 -5.57 23.93 3.43
CA LYS A 652 -5.29 24.01 1.98
C LYS A 652 -6.54 24.18 1.11
N ALA A 653 -7.69 23.65 1.54
CA ALA A 653 -8.95 23.78 0.81
C ALA A 653 -9.50 25.22 0.79
N VAL A 654 -9.16 26.02 1.80
CA VAL A 654 -9.66 27.39 1.96
C VAL A 654 -8.58 28.45 1.70
N ALA A 655 -7.29 28.13 1.83
CA ALA A 655 -6.21 29.10 1.82
C ALA A 655 -4.93 28.64 1.09
N GLY A 656 -4.90 27.46 0.48
CA GLY A 656 -3.67 26.77 0.04
C GLY A 656 -2.71 27.58 -0.85
N GLN A 657 -3.22 28.43 -1.73
CA GLN A 657 -2.39 29.27 -2.62
C GLN A 657 -1.76 30.50 -1.93
N HIS A 658 -2.26 30.86 -0.76
CA HIS A 658 -1.88 32.08 -0.04
C HIS A 658 -1.15 31.80 1.28
N MET A 659 -0.85 30.56 1.57
CA MET A 659 -0.09 30.19 2.76
C MET A 659 1.40 30.11 2.47
N MET A 660 2.22 30.47 3.43
CA MET A 660 3.68 30.38 3.34
C MET A 660 4.27 29.96 4.68
N ILE A 661 5.10 28.92 4.68
CA ILE A 661 5.87 28.51 5.88
C ILE A 661 7.23 29.19 5.78
N GLU A 662 7.64 29.82 6.86
CA GLU A 662 8.92 30.55 6.90
C GLU A 662 9.55 30.54 8.29
N GLY A 663 10.83 30.94 8.37
CA GLY A 663 11.58 31.14 9.61
C GLY A 663 11.81 29.90 10.44
N VAL A 664 11.79 28.69 9.85
CA VAL A 664 12.03 27.46 10.61
C VAL A 664 13.50 27.32 10.94
N CYS A 665 13.84 27.37 12.24
CA CYS A 665 15.20 27.24 12.72
C CYS A 665 15.25 26.73 14.17
N VAL A 666 16.45 26.29 14.61
CA VAL A 666 16.72 26.08 16.03
C VAL A 666 16.94 27.45 16.68
N SER A 667 16.08 27.81 17.63
CA SER A 667 16.16 29.05 18.40
C SER A 667 17.03 28.91 19.66
N ARG A 668 16.99 27.74 20.30
CA ARG A 668 17.78 27.47 21.52
C ARG A 668 18.21 26.02 21.57
N LYS A 669 19.41 25.77 22.08
CA LYS A 669 19.85 24.43 22.50
C LYS A 669 20.78 24.54 23.71
N GLU A 670 20.74 23.49 24.54
CA GLU A 670 21.58 23.38 25.74
C GLU A 670 21.97 21.92 26.03
N GLY A 671 22.99 21.73 26.80
CA GLY A 671 23.51 20.42 27.19
C GLY A 671 24.39 19.78 26.11
N GLY A 672 25.68 19.70 26.37
CA GLY A 672 26.69 19.11 25.48
C GLY A 672 27.95 19.95 25.44
N VAL A 673 28.97 19.48 24.70
CA VAL A 673 30.29 20.11 24.61
C VAL A 673 30.22 21.53 24.01
N SER A 674 29.20 21.85 23.20
CA SER A 674 29.05 23.17 22.55
C SER A 674 28.44 24.25 23.44
N GLY A 675 28.01 23.90 24.66
CA GLY A 675 27.37 24.84 25.60
C GLY A 675 25.98 25.31 25.15
N LEU A 676 25.53 26.42 25.74
CA LEU A 676 24.27 27.08 25.40
C LEU A 676 24.39 27.82 24.08
N PHE A 677 23.43 27.59 23.21
CA PHE A 677 23.18 28.40 21.99
C PHE A 677 21.80 29.01 22.07
N GLU A 678 21.69 30.30 21.84
CA GLU A 678 20.44 31.03 21.75
C GLU A 678 20.50 32.03 20.59
N ARG A 679 19.44 32.07 19.80
CA ARG A 679 19.32 32.97 18.67
C ARG A 679 18.56 34.20 19.10
N VAL A 680 19.12 35.39 18.85
CA VAL A 680 18.60 36.68 19.35
C VAL A 680 17.52 37.26 18.39
N ASP A 681 17.47 36.79 17.12
CA ASP A 681 16.70 37.44 16.05
C ASP A 681 15.46 36.62 15.58
N VAL A 682 14.83 35.86 16.50
CA VAL A 682 13.67 35.01 16.12
C VAL A 682 12.45 35.27 16.99
#